data_3a5dd80ed0fe1f0829b0b5c8fe62456d
#
_entry.id   3a5dd80ed0fe1f0829b0b5c8fe62456d
#
_cell.length_a   1.000
_cell.length_b   1.000
_cell.length_c   1.000
_cell.angle_alpha   90.00
_cell.angle_beta   90.00
_cell.angle_gamma   90.00
#
_symmetry.space_group_name_H-M   'P 1'
#
loop_
_entity.id
_entity.type
_entity.pdbx_description
1 polymer ?
#
loop_
_entity_poly.entity_id
_entity_poly.type
_entity_poly.pdbx_seq_one_letter_code
_entity_poly.pdbx_strand_id
1 'polypeptide(L)'
;MSLLAFLLVAQTATQADTVPPYLAFPEPGLDDPAAYEGYDTRVYQDASGNAFQVYLKGNTGRVVHLWADAANESVGFTVRDSSGKPAELAWGSSGGVVTGSARTRSVSYALEVPSTVTIGLFLLGSMRVERDFQYARRDSLPLGTPAFPQSELTELMEHIAKLKAPERARHLSLLGVKTIDALRARLTPKFVLTPSLPLSASRSGGRGMRTDTTWIVEVEQTSFDGNHHLWLALGGDARETVPTLAGSTVTVRRPAGGPVRLTVRVTTDAPALVPLGRAEIFNDEFQRFAAQVRADTAHPLTSRRLEREVRGVELLCYREKLMAGLPNFATYFGRDMLMTALLMQPVWAPAMSEHVVASALGKLSPTGDVSHEEALGGQAIRENAAEYNRLVSAGQLVRARALLAHLAATRENYIMVDDDFQLPVVSARYLADPRVPADRKRGFLRTGQHLARLVANLAFVVRKAAPYARDPVATNLVSFPRAPDGGWLSTSWRDSRAGYGGGRFAMDVNVIWVPHALEAVGTILNALKQLGVTPVIREQPLVTFARDRAALQRAVATWKGAERHFRVALARKDATERVAARLGWLPFAEGEYWNSVAQRTGVSVDTLRFLALSLDATGRPIPVVNTDPAMLLLVDSLSDERTRELIEPILLPYPWGLFVDGLGPVVANDAYATRQVWDAFRRDAYHSPTVVWGRDVNVLLAGLARQLPAGDVGAQHAAPLRDAVHRITDAVDRSGLRHAELWSYTIENGRLVPSRYGTSSDVQLWSLTDLAVQFLLEPTRP
;
A
#
# COMPACT_ATOMS: atom_id res chain seq x y z
N MET A 1 34.69 -34.98 55.59
CA MET A 1 34.98 -34.20 54.33
C MET A 1 33.75 -34.35 53.45
N SER A 2 32.83 -33.37 53.52
CA SER A 2 31.56 -33.36 52.79
C SER A 2 31.68 -32.50 51.58
N LEU A 3 31.43 -33.07 50.40
CA LEU A 3 31.22 -32.30 49.16
C LEU A 3 29.76 -31.88 49.11
N LEU A 4 29.52 -30.58 49.19
CA LEU A 4 28.24 -29.97 48.82
C LEU A 4 28.21 -29.81 47.29
N ALA A 5 27.30 -30.54 46.64
CA ALA A 5 26.94 -30.33 45.24
C ALA A 5 25.88 -29.21 45.18
N PHE A 6 26.22 -28.08 44.55
CA PHE A 6 25.26 -27.05 44.19
C PHE A 6 24.50 -27.50 42.94
N LEU A 7 23.24 -27.86 43.12
CA LEU A 7 22.28 -27.98 42.00
C LEU A 7 21.84 -26.55 41.58
N LEU A 8 22.34 -26.11 40.43
CA LEU A 8 21.77 -24.97 39.71
C LEU A 8 20.49 -25.46 39.02
N VAL A 9 19.36 -25.22 39.64
CA VAL A 9 18.05 -25.32 38.97
C VAL A 9 17.92 -24.10 38.07
N ALA A 10 18.15 -24.28 36.76
CA ALA A 10 17.77 -23.33 35.76
C ALA A 10 16.23 -23.28 35.73
N GLN A 11 15.67 -22.26 36.33
CA GLN A 11 14.28 -21.89 36.10
C GLN A 11 14.19 -21.37 34.66
N THR A 12 13.82 -22.25 33.74
CA THR A 12 13.23 -21.83 32.46
C THR A 12 11.85 -21.27 32.81
N ALA A 13 11.77 -19.97 33.00
CA ALA A 13 10.52 -19.27 32.97
C ALA A 13 9.92 -19.53 31.58
N THR A 14 8.88 -20.34 31.51
CA THR A 14 7.95 -20.37 30.39
C THR A 14 7.33 -18.98 30.34
N GLN A 15 7.90 -18.13 29.48
CA GLN A 15 7.24 -16.91 29.05
C GLN A 15 5.93 -17.36 28.40
N ALA A 16 4.82 -17.16 29.09
CA ALA A 16 3.50 -17.28 28.49
C ALA A 16 3.54 -16.35 27.26
N ASP A 17 3.28 -16.90 26.08
CA ASP A 17 3.21 -16.18 24.81
C ASP A 17 2.02 -15.21 24.84
N THR A 18 2.18 -14.11 25.54
CA THR A 18 1.24 -12.99 25.44
C THR A 18 1.52 -12.31 24.11
N VAL A 19 0.59 -12.43 23.17
CA VAL A 19 0.63 -11.73 21.88
C VAL A 19 0.94 -10.25 22.14
N PRO A 20 2.00 -9.68 21.56
CA PRO A 20 2.34 -8.27 21.78
C PRO A 20 1.14 -7.36 21.44
N PRO A 21 0.91 -6.26 22.16
CA PRO A 21 -0.17 -5.34 21.91
C PRO A 21 0.01 -4.53 20.60
N TYR A 22 1.05 -4.82 19.84
CA TYR A 22 1.40 -4.18 18.57
C TYR A 22 1.98 -5.21 17.59
N LEU A 23 1.95 -4.88 16.30
CA LEU A 23 2.80 -5.53 15.31
C LEU A 23 4.14 -4.79 15.22
N ALA A 24 5.23 -5.52 15.11
CA ALA A 24 6.58 -4.96 14.94
C ALA A 24 7.13 -5.29 13.56
N PHE A 25 7.89 -4.34 12.98
CA PHE A 25 8.60 -4.48 11.72
C PHE A 25 9.99 -3.81 11.84
N PRO A 26 11.11 -4.57 11.89
CA PRO A 26 11.21 -6.04 11.84
C PRO A 26 10.65 -6.73 13.08
N GLU A 27 10.06 -7.91 12.90
CA GLU A 27 9.65 -8.78 14.00
C GLU A 27 10.76 -9.76 14.33
N PRO A 28 11.24 -9.81 15.60
CA PRO A 28 12.31 -10.71 16.00
C PRO A 28 12.00 -12.19 15.70
N GLY A 29 12.90 -12.83 14.96
CA GLY A 29 12.80 -14.23 14.57
C GLY A 29 11.95 -14.51 13.32
N LEU A 30 11.26 -13.51 12.77
CA LEU A 30 10.57 -13.60 11.47
C LEU A 30 11.30 -12.82 10.38
N ASP A 31 11.83 -11.65 10.71
CA ASP A 31 12.47 -10.73 9.76
C ASP A 31 13.96 -10.62 10.03
N ASP A 32 14.74 -10.31 9.00
CA ASP A 32 16.16 -9.95 9.16
C ASP A 32 16.29 -8.44 9.47
N PRO A 33 16.67 -8.04 10.69
CA PRO A 33 16.81 -6.63 11.03
C PRO A 33 17.80 -5.86 10.14
N ALA A 34 18.81 -6.54 9.60
CA ALA A 34 19.80 -5.89 8.73
C ALA A 34 19.18 -5.40 7.42
N ALA A 35 18.18 -6.12 6.89
CA ALA A 35 17.49 -5.76 5.67
C ALA A 35 16.57 -4.51 5.83
N TYR A 36 16.26 -4.10 7.07
CA TYR A 36 15.41 -2.95 7.38
C TYR A 36 16.15 -1.60 7.45
N GLU A 37 17.45 -1.57 7.31
CA GLU A 37 18.25 -0.34 7.21
C GLU A 37 18.03 0.68 8.36
N GLY A 38 17.80 0.17 9.58
CA GLY A 38 17.53 0.99 10.77
C GLY A 38 16.11 1.52 10.90
N TYR A 39 15.19 1.07 10.05
CA TYR A 39 13.76 1.31 10.25
C TYR A 39 13.21 0.36 11.31
N ASP A 40 12.36 0.87 12.18
CA ASP A 40 11.66 0.12 13.22
C ASP A 40 10.24 0.70 13.37
N THR A 41 9.24 -0.11 13.10
CA THR A 41 7.85 0.31 13.06
C THR A 41 7.01 -0.52 14.04
N ARG A 42 6.12 0.13 14.77
CA ARG A 42 5.12 -0.54 15.58
C ARG A 42 3.73 -0.06 15.21
N VAL A 43 2.81 -1.00 15.05
CA VAL A 43 1.41 -0.74 14.74
C VAL A 43 0.56 -1.19 15.92
N TYR A 44 -0.10 -0.24 16.55
CA TYR A 44 -1.00 -0.44 17.69
C TYR A 44 -2.45 -0.32 17.24
N GLN A 45 -3.38 -0.77 18.07
CA GLN A 45 -4.78 -0.39 17.98
C GLN A 45 -5.14 0.57 19.10
N ASP A 46 -5.91 1.60 18.80
CA ASP A 46 -6.50 2.48 19.81
C ASP A 46 -7.69 1.80 20.53
N ALA A 47 -8.28 2.47 21.51
CA ALA A 47 -9.40 1.97 22.28
C ALA A 47 -10.67 1.70 21.44
N SER A 48 -10.75 2.22 20.22
CA SER A 48 -11.83 1.98 19.26
C SER A 48 -11.46 0.96 18.19
N GLY A 49 -10.26 0.34 18.27
CA GLY A 49 -9.77 -0.64 17.31
C GLY A 49 -9.14 0.00 16.05
N ASN A 50 -8.93 1.32 16.01
CA ASN A 50 -8.30 1.98 14.86
C ASN A 50 -6.79 1.82 14.90
N ALA A 51 -6.16 1.70 13.73
CA ALA A 51 -4.72 1.56 13.62
C ALA A 51 -4.01 2.87 13.97
N PHE A 52 -3.00 2.74 14.83
CA PHE A 52 -2.07 3.81 15.18
C PHE A 52 -0.65 3.32 14.94
N GLN A 53 0.05 3.95 14.02
CA GLN A 53 1.40 3.57 13.66
C GLN A 53 2.44 4.53 14.22
N VAL A 54 3.49 3.98 14.78
CA VAL A 54 4.71 4.69 15.14
C VAL A 54 5.82 4.21 14.21
N TYR A 55 6.30 5.12 13.40
CA TYR A 55 7.39 4.91 12.46
C TYR A 55 8.66 5.54 13.02
N LEU A 56 9.65 4.71 13.28
CA LEU A 56 10.93 5.12 13.86
C LEU A 56 12.07 4.79 12.89
N LYS A 57 12.91 5.78 12.59
CA LYS A 57 14.17 5.56 11.93
C LYS A 57 15.30 5.97 12.88
N GLY A 58 15.82 4.99 13.62
CA GLY A 58 16.70 5.22 14.78
C GLY A 58 17.95 6.03 14.43
N ASN A 59 18.58 5.73 13.29
CA ASN A 59 19.81 6.40 12.85
C ASN A 59 19.62 7.86 12.38
N THR A 60 18.38 8.32 12.16
CA THR A 60 18.08 9.72 11.78
C THR A 60 17.47 10.51 12.91
N GLY A 61 17.22 9.90 14.06
CA GLY A 61 16.60 10.51 15.23
C GLY A 61 15.17 10.98 14.97
N ARG A 62 14.43 10.38 14.02
CA ARG A 62 13.09 10.80 13.60
C ARG A 62 12.03 9.80 14.03
N VAL A 63 10.92 10.33 14.56
CA VAL A 63 9.72 9.57 14.89
C VAL A 63 8.51 10.24 14.25
N VAL A 64 7.69 9.43 13.56
CA VAL A 64 6.44 9.88 12.97
C VAL A 64 5.31 8.98 13.44
N HIS A 65 4.18 9.58 13.76
CA HIS A 65 2.96 8.91 14.17
C HIS A 65 1.85 9.13 13.15
N LEU A 66 1.05 8.11 12.93
CA LEU A 66 -0.11 8.17 12.06
C LEU A 66 -1.33 7.59 12.77
N TRP A 67 -2.43 8.33 12.80
CA TRP A 67 -3.76 7.82 13.07
C TRP A 67 -4.44 7.45 11.75
N ALA A 68 -4.71 6.17 11.55
CA ALA A 68 -5.47 5.68 10.40
C ALA A 68 -6.97 5.72 10.73
N ASP A 69 -7.53 6.90 10.79
CA ASP A 69 -8.94 7.18 11.06
C ASP A 69 -9.57 8.04 9.95
N ALA A 70 -10.69 8.70 10.24
CA ALA A 70 -11.38 9.55 9.28
C ALA A 70 -10.59 10.79 8.87
N ALA A 71 -9.70 11.30 9.74
CA ALA A 71 -8.90 12.49 9.48
C ALA A 71 -7.56 12.17 8.81
N ASN A 72 -7.00 10.97 9.02
CA ASN A 72 -5.68 10.54 8.55
C ASN A 72 -4.58 11.57 8.85
N GLU A 73 -4.50 11.99 10.11
CA GLU A 73 -3.53 13.00 10.53
C GLU A 73 -2.25 12.36 11.08
N SER A 74 -1.14 13.06 10.91
CA SER A 74 0.16 12.64 11.40
C SER A 74 0.90 13.74 12.13
N VAL A 75 1.71 13.33 13.11
CA VAL A 75 2.52 14.21 13.96
C VAL A 75 3.84 13.52 14.27
N GLY A 76 4.91 14.27 14.45
CA GLY A 76 6.21 13.68 14.73
C GLY A 76 7.18 14.62 15.43
N PHE A 77 8.39 14.10 15.61
CA PHE A 77 9.50 14.88 16.16
C PHE A 77 10.86 14.37 15.66
N THR A 78 11.85 15.24 15.72
CA THR A 78 13.24 14.90 15.41
C THR A 78 14.09 15.11 16.66
N VAL A 79 14.98 14.17 16.95
CA VAL A 79 15.85 14.19 18.12
C VAL A 79 17.29 14.38 17.67
N ARG A 80 17.98 15.32 18.31
CA ARG A 80 19.40 15.60 18.12
C ARG A 80 20.15 15.40 19.44
N ASP A 81 21.37 14.91 19.37
CA ASP A 81 22.28 14.85 20.52
C ASP A 81 22.84 16.24 20.90
N SER A 82 23.68 16.28 21.90
CA SER A 82 24.34 17.54 22.38
C SER A 82 25.31 18.14 21.34
N SER A 83 25.73 17.39 20.34
CA SER A 83 26.56 17.86 19.22
C SER A 83 25.75 18.34 18.01
N GLY A 84 24.42 18.23 18.07
CA GLY A 84 23.49 18.57 16.97
C GLY A 84 23.34 17.51 15.91
N LYS A 85 23.93 16.32 16.08
CA LYS A 85 23.77 15.17 15.18
C LYS A 85 22.46 14.41 15.49
N PRO A 86 21.91 13.63 14.52
CA PRO A 86 20.82 12.73 14.82
C PRO A 86 21.14 11.86 16.04
N ALA A 87 20.22 11.81 17.01
CA ALA A 87 20.34 10.92 18.14
C ALA A 87 19.86 9.53 17.78
N GLU A 88 20.56 8.50 18.24
CA GLU A 88 20.06 7.14 18.15
C GLU A 88 18.85 6.97 19.06
N LEU A 89 17.78 6.36 18.54
CA LEU A 89 16.54 6.11 19.26
C LEU A 89 16.33 4.61 19.42
N ALA A 90 15.90 4.19 20.60
CA ALA A 90 15.51 2.84 20.90
C ALA A 90 14.15 2.80 21.61
N TRP A 91 13.42 1.70 21.45
CA TRP A 91 12.20 1.48 22.23
C TRP A 91 12.54 1.23 23.69
N GLY A 92 11.80 1.91 24.55
CA GLY A 92 11.88 1.64 25.99
C GLY A 92 11.22 0.33 26.38
N SER A 93 11.55 -0.15 27.57
CA SER A 93 11.11 -1.46 28.10
C SER A 93 9.61 -1.54 28.44
N SER A 94 8.89 -0.42 28.53
CA SER A 94 7.45 -0.42 28.76
C SER A 94 6.68 -0.64 27.46
N GLY A 95 5.84 -1.65 27.41
CA GLY A 95 4.88 -1.86 26.31
C GLY A 95 3.96 -0.65 26.14
N GLY A 96 3.47 -0.44 24.91
CA GLY A 96 2.51 0.62 24.65
C GLY A 96 1.21 0.41 25.43
N VAL A 97 0.69 1.50 26.01
CA VAL A 97 -0.60 1.51 26.71
C VAL A 97 -1.59 2.32 25.89
N VAL A 98 -2.73 1.68 25.59
CA VAL A 98 -3.83 2.35 24.93
C VAL A 98 -4.83 2.80 25.99
N THR A 99 -5.22 4.07 25.93
CA THR A 99 -6.24 4.65 26.78
C THR A 99 -7.24 5.40 25.93
N GLY A 100 -8.52 5.33 26.26
CA GLY A 100 -9.57 6.05 25.56
C GLY A 100 -10.67 6.50 26.49
N SER A 101 -11.32 7.60 26.12
CA SER A 101 -12.62 8.02 26.61
C SER A 101 -13.62 8.01 25.46
N ALA A 102 -14.90 8.22 25.72
CA ALA A 102 -15.93 8.29 24.67
C ALA A 102 -15.67 9.41 23.63
N ARG A 103 -14.75 10.34 23.90
CA ARG A 103 -14.46 11.50 23.04
C ARG A 103 -13.01 11.57 22.55
N THR A 104 -12.08 10.89 23.20
CA THR A 104 -10.65 10.95 22.85
C THR A 104 -10.01 9.57 22.92
N ARG A 105 -9.10 9.31 22.00
CA ARG A 105 -8.30 8.07 21.91
C ARG A 105 -6.83 8.42 22.07
N SER A 106 -6.09 7.62 22.84
CA SER A 106 -4.67 7.88 23.09
C SER A 106 -3.86 6.60 23.02
N VAL A 107 -2.65 6.70 22.50
CA VAL A 107 -1.61 5.66 22.59
C VAL A 107 -0.39 6.26 23.26
N SER A 108 0.19 5.52 24.22
CA SER A 108 1.41 5.91 24.92
C SER A 108 2.45 4.81 24.84
N TYR A 109 3.73 5.17 24.70
CA TYR A 109 4.86 4.25 24.67
C TYR A 109 6.12 4.95 25.22
N ALA A 110 7.19 4.20 25.44
CA ALA A 110 8.45 4.76 25.90
C ALA A 110 9.54 4.68 24.80
N LEU A 111 10.40 5.69 24.79
CA LEU A 111 11.65 5.73 24.02
C LEU A 111 12.84 5.93 24.96
N GLU A 112 13.99 5.40 24.54
CA GLU A 112 15.28 5.66 25.18
C GLU A 112 16.20 6.37 24.18
N VAL A 113 16.90 7.38 24.69
CA VAL A 113 17.94 8.12 23.97
C VAL A 113 19.23 8.09 24.79
N PRO A 114 20.42 7.98 24.17
CA PRO A 114 21.64 7.64 24.89
C PRO A 114 22.16 8.74 25.82
N SER A 115 21.72 10.00 25.67
CA SER A 115 22.23 11.13 26.43
C SER A 115 21.25 12.29 26.45
N THR A 116 21.70 13.46 26.98
CA THR A 116 21.01 14.76 26.83
C THR A 116 20.72 15.04 25.37
N VAL A 117 19.46 15.41 25.05
CA VAL A 117 18.98 15.61 23.69
C VAL A 117 18.20 16.91 23.52
N THR A 118 18.15 17.37 22.28
CA THR A 118 17.25 18.42 21.81
C THR A 118 16.24 17.83 20.84
N ILE A 119 14.96 18.08 21.08
CA ILE A 119 13.83 17.53 20.35
C ILE A 119 13.08 18.66 19.67
N GLY A 120 12.97 18.61 18.35
CA GLY A 120 12.12 19.49 17.57
C GLY A 120 10.78 18.82 17.28
N LEU A 121 9.70 19.38 17.80
CA LEU A 121 8.34 18.90 17.52
C LEU A 121 7.84 19.49 16.22
N PHE A 122 7.17 18.68 15.40
CA PHE A 122 6.57 19.11 14.16
C PHE A 122 5.25 18.36 13.89
N LEU A 123 4.42 18.96 13.06
CA LEU A 123 3.12 18.45 12.64
C LEU A 123 3.10 18.30 11.13
N LEU A 124 2.64 17.18 10.65
CA LEU A 124 2.57 16.89 9.22
C LEU A 124 1.17 17.15 8.65
N GLY A 125 0.12 17.02 9.47
CA GLY A 125 -1.26 17.35 9.12
C GLY A 125 -1.96 16.37 8.19
N SER A 126 -1.24 15.52 7.47
CA SER A 126 -1.80 14.43 6.69
C SER A 126 -0.77 13.36 6.39
N MET A 127 -1.24 12.15 6.13
CA MET A 127 -0.40 11.02 5.77
C MET A 127 0.39 11.26 4.47
N ARG A 128 -0.21 11.92 3.49
CA ARG A 128 0.46 12.26 2.23
C ARG A 128 1.62 13.23 2.44
N VAL A 129 1.46 14.18 3.35
CA VAL A 129 2.53 15.11 3.75
C VAL A 129 3.68 14.35 4.41
N GLU A 130 3.39 13.36 5.22
CA GLU A 130 4.41 12.50 5.83
C GLU A 130 5.20 11.72 4.77
N ARG A 131 4.54 11.10 3.79
CA ARG A 131 5.18 10.45 2.66
C ARG A 131 6.04 11.40 1.85
N ASP A 132 5.53 12.58 1.51
CA ASP A 132 6.28 13.60 0.77
C ASP A 132 7.52 14.05 1.57
N PHE A 133 7.42 14.11 2.90
CA PHE A 133 8.53 14.39 3.78
C PHE A 133 9.62 13.31 3.72
N GLN A 134 9.25 12.03 3.70
CA GLN A 134 10.19 10.92 3.54
C GLN A 134 10.89 10.96 2.18
N TYR A 135 10.14 11.08 1.09
CA TYR A 135 10.66 11.07 -0.28
C TYR A 135 11.51 12.29 -0.62
N ALA A 136 11.11 13.46 -0.14
CA ALA A 136 11.82 14.70 -0.44
C ALA A 136 13.20 14.79 0.23
N ARG A 137 13.67 13.74 0.91
CA ARG A 137 14.95 13.73 1.68
C ARG A 137 15.09 14.91 2.63
N ARG A 138 13.99 15.39 3.18
CA ARG A 138 13.96 16.51 4.12
C ARG A 138 14.36 16.07 5.53
N ASP A 139 15.38 15.22 5.64
CA ASP A 139 16.02 14.84 6.91
C ASP A 139 16.59 16.05 7.65
N SER A 140 16.69 17.17 6.95
CA SER A 140 17.26 18.44 7.42
C SER A 140 16.24 19.50 7.78
N LEU A 141 14.98 19.15 8.13
CA LEU A 141 14.09 20.16 8.69
C LEU A 141 14.78 20.77 9.92
N PRO A 142 14.94 22.10 9.96
CA PRO A 142 15.54 22.75 11.12
C PRO A 142 14.74 22.39 12.38
N LEU A 143 15.43 22.12 13.48
CA LEU A 143 14.80 22.01 14.78
C LEU A 143 13.99 23.27 15.04
N GLY A 144 12.77 23.11 15.56
CA GLY A 144 11.91 24.24 15.84
C GLY A 144 11.01 24.67 14.68
N THR A 145 10.95 23.94 13.57
CA THR A 145 9.90 24.12 12.57
C THR A 145 8.59 23.53 13.12
N PRO A 146 7.61 24.35 13.53
CA PRO A 146 6.47 23.85 14.31
C PRO A 146 5.46 23.07 13.46
N ALA A 147 5.44 23.30 12.15
CA ALA A 147 4.55 22.61 11.21
C ALA A 147 5.28 22.35 9.90
N PHE A 148 4.89 21.25 9.23
CA PHE A 148 5.34 21.00 7.88
C PHE A 148 4.78 22.07 6.93
N PRO A 149 5.59 22.70 6.07
CA PRO A 149 5.11 23.74 5.16
C PRO A 149 4.07 23.21 4.20
N GLN A 150 2.83 23.62 4.34
CA GLN A 150 1.74 23.35 3.42
C GLN A 150 1.58 24.54 2.48
N SER A 151 2.32 24.52 1.37
CA SER A 151 2.39 25.62 0.41
C SER A 151 1.01 25.99 -0.15
N GLU A 152 0.16 25.00 -0.36
CA GLU A 152 -1.19 25.17 -0.92
C GLU A 152 -2.08 25.99 0.01
N LEU A 153 -1.99 25.75 1.33
CA LEU A 153 -2.75 26.51 2.33
C LEU A 153 -2.19 27.92 2.53
N THR A 154 -0.87 28.08 2.45
CA THR A 154 -0.23 29.39 2.50
C THR A 154 -0.66 30.24 1.32
N GLU A 155 -0.61 29.69 0.11
CA GLU A 155 -1.03 30.35 -1.11
C GLU A 155 -2.55 30.68 -1.10
N LEU A 156 -3.39 29.77 -0.56
CA LEU A 156 -4.81 30.02 -0.36
C LEU A 156 -5.05 31.25 0.51
N MET A 157 -4.37 31.35 1.64
CA MET A 157 -4.47 32.51 2.52
C MET A 157 -4.01 33.81 1.83
N GLU A 158 -2.93 33.76 1.05
CA GLU A 158 -2.45 34.91 0.28
C GLU A 158 -3.44 35.35 -0.81
N HIS A 159 -4.02 34.39 -1.53
CA HIS A 159 -5.08 34.67 -2.52
C HIS A 159 -6.29 35.36 -1.87
N ILE A 160 -6.76 34.83 -0.73
CA ILE A 160 -7.88 35.46 0.01
C ILE A 160 -7.49 36.86 0.45
N ALA A 161 -6.27 37.07 0.96
CA ALA A 161 -5.81 38.37 1.42
C ALA A 161 -5.80 39.45 0.30
N LYS A 162 -5.50 39.05 -0.93
CA LYS A 162 -5.46 39.94 -2.11
C LYS A 162 -6.83 40.26 -2.69
N LEU A 163 -7.91 39.57 -2.30
CA LEU A 163 -9.27 39.85 -2.76
C LEU A 163 -9.77 41.21 -2.26
N LYS A 164 -10.69 41.84 -3.04
CA LYS A 164 -11.41 43.05 -2.60
C LYS A 164 -12.19 42.75 -1.32
N ALA A 165 -12.32 43.74 -0.44
CA ALA A 165 -12.87 43.58 0.90
C ALA A 165 -14.21 42.82 0.99
N PRO A 166 -15.23 43.09 0.14
CA PRO A 166 -16.50 42.35 0.19
C PRO A 166 -16.34 40.87 -0.18
N GLU A 167 -15.48 40.57 -1.17
CA GLU A 167 -15.23 39.22 -1.63
C GLU A 167 -14.38 38.45 -0.62
N ARG A 168 -13.35 39.10 -0.07
CA ARG A 168 -12.51 38.54 1.02
C ARG A 168 -13.36 38.13 2.23
N ALA A 169 -14.29 38.99 2.64
CA ALA A 169 -15.20 38.70 3.76
C ALA A 169 -16.08 37.48 3.48
N ARG A 170 -16.58 37.31 2.25
CA ARG A 170 -17.34 36.12 1.85
C ARG A 170 -16.51 34.85 1.92
N HIS A 171 -15.28 34.90 1.43
CA HIS A 171 -14.37 33.72 1.46
C HIS A 171 -14.00 33.34 2.90
N LEU A 172 -13.68 34.31 3.76
CA LEU A 172 -13.38 34.06 5.18
C LEU A 172 -14.57 33.49 5.95
N SER A 173 -15.79 33.97 5.63
CA SER A 173 -17.04 33.47 6.21
C SER A 173 -17.25 32.00 5.91
N LEU A 174 -16.92 31.53 4.68
CA LEU A 174 -17.00 30.10 4.31
C LEU A 174 -16.02 29.22 5.12
N LEU A 175 -14.91 29.77 5.57
CA LEU A 175 -13.95 29.11 6.45
C LEU A 175 -14.26 29.27 7.95
N GLY A 176 -15.41 29.87 8.27
CA GLY A 176 -15.83 30.10 9.66
C GLY A 176 -14.95 31.08 10.45
N VAL A 177 -14.24 31.99 9.76
CA VAL A 177 -13.37 33.00 10.39
C VAL A 177 -13.69 34.41 9.89
N LYS A 178 -13.25 35.42 10.64
CA LYS A 178 -13.47 36.83 10.27
C LYS A 178 -12.22 37.47 9.64
N THR A 179 -11.03 36.96 9.93
CA THR A 179 -9.75 37.53 9.49
C THR A 179 -8.77 36.43 9.05
N ILE A 180 -7.79 36.78 8.23
CA ILE A 180 -6.67 35.91 7.86
C ILE A 180 -5.87 35.52 9.09
N ASP A 181 -5.66 36.44 10.04
CA ASP A 181 -4.91 36.17 11.24
C ASP A 181 -5.61 35.13 12.14
N ALA A 182 -6.94 35.13 12.20
CA ALA A 182 -7.70 34.09 12.89
C ALA A 182 -7.50 32.72 12.23
N LEU A 183 -7.46 32.66 10.90
CA LEU A 183 -7.17 31.43 10.16
C LEU A 183 -5.73 30.97 10.40
N ARG A 184 -4.76 31.90 10.36
CA ARG A 184 -3.35 31.59 10.65
C ARG A 184 -3.17 31.10 12.09
N ALA A 185 -3.83 31.75 13.06
CA ALA A 185 -3.79 31.32 14.47
C ALA A 185 -4.35 29.91 14.68
N ARG A 186 -5.40 29.50 13.93
CA ARG A 186 -5.95 28.15 13.97
C ARG A 186 -4.92 27.10 13.52
N LEU A 187 -4.09 27.43 12.52
CA LEU A 187 -3.05 26.54 11.99
C LEU A 187 -1.76 26.55 12.80
N THR A 188 -1.62 27.47 13.76
CA THR A 188 -0.41 27.59 14.59
C THR A 188 -0.49 26.61 15.76
N PRO A 189 0.44 25.66 15.86
CA PRO A 189 0.51 24.74 17.00
C PRO A 189 0.72 25.47 18.32
N LYS A 190 0.09 24.98 19.39
CA LYS A 190 0.25 25.52 20.76
C LYS A 190 1.15 24.57 21.55
N PHE A 191 2.21 25.13 22.15
CA PHE A 191 3.19 24.41 22.96
C PHE A 191 3.05 24.80 24.41
N VAL A 192 2.99 23.81 25.30
CA VAL A 192 2.87 24.01 26.75
C VAL A 192 3.84 23.09 27.48
N LEU A 193 4.68 23.64 28.34
CA LEU A 193 5.46 22.90 29.30
C LEU A 193 4.75 22.93 30.66
N THR A 194 4.40 21.77 31.16
CA THR A 194 3.88 21.56 32.51
C THR A 194 5.00 20.93 33.35
N PRO A 195 5.60 21.66 34.29
CA PRO A 195 6.59 21.09 35.21
C PRO A 195 5.92 20.07 36.15
N SER A 196 6.73 19.28 36.87
CA SER A 196 6.23 18.40 37.91
C SER A 196 5.41 19.17 38.94
N LEU A 197 4.27 18.63 39.39
CA LEU A 197 3.47 19.26 40.43
C LEU A 197 4.08 18.98 41.81
N PRO A 198 4.11 19.99 42.72
CA PRO A 198 4.42 19.73 44.13
C PRO A 198 3.41 18.78 44.75
N LEU A 199 3.85 17.93 45.67
CA LEU A 199 3.04 16.87 46.33
C LEU A 199 1.71 17.37 46.96
N SER A 200 1.53 18.67 47.15
CA SER A 200 0.33 19.27 47.75
C SER A 200 -0.84 19.55 46.79
N ALA A 201 -0.70 19.31 45.50
CA ALA A 201 -1.67 19.73 44.48
C ALA A 201 -2.46 18.58 43.82
N SER A 202 -2.43 17.35 44.38
CA SER A 202 -3.18 16.22 43.84
C SER A 202 -4.67 16.33 44.22
N ARG A 203 -5.44 17.10 43.46
CA ARG A 203 -6.90 17.00 43.44
C ARG A 203 -7.39 16.54 42.07
N SER A 204 -7.81 15.28 42.10
CA SER A 204 -8.86 14.66 41.27
C SER A 204 -9.10 15.21 39.86
N GLY A 205 -8.95 14.34 38.87
CA GLY A 205 -9.64 14.49 37.59
C GLY A 205 -8.78 14.20 36.38
N GLY A 206 -8.73 12.94 36.04
CA GLY A 206 -8.68 12.45 34.69
C GLY A 206 -7.53 12.90 33.78
N ARG A 207 -6.61 12.06 33.61
CA ARG A 207 -5.78 11.73 32.45
C ARG A 207 -4.50 11.05 32.92
N GLY A 208 -4.47 9.74 32.92
CA GLY A 208 -3.55 8.78 33.51
C GLY A 208 -2.05 8.85 33.19
N MET A 209 -1.43 10.03 33.09
CA MET A 209 0.01 10.18 32.92
C MET A 209 0.71 11.02 34.00
N ARG A 210 -0.02 11.54 35.00
CA ARG A 210 0.52 12.42 36.05
C ARG A 210 0.86 11.64 37.32
N THR A 211 2.13 11.44 37.55
CA THR A 211 2.69 11.27 38.90
C THR A 211 3.36 12.57 39.29
N ASP A 212 3.43 12.87 40.59
CA ASP A 212 4.03 14.12 41.15
C ASP A 212 5.50 14.36 40.74
N THR A 213 6.09 13.41 40.03
CA THR A 213 7.48 13.43 39.57
C THR A 213 7.64 13.51 38.03
N THR A 214 6.56 13.69 37.27
CA THR A 214 6.64 13.71 35.80
C THR A 214 6.43 15.14 35.27
N TRP A 215 7.37 15.62 34.45
CA TRP A 215 7.16 16.79 33.62
C TRP A 215 6.51 16.38 32.29
N ILE A 216 5.76 17.28 31.66
CA ILE A 216 5.10 17.05 30.34
C ILE A 216 5.28 18.29 29.48
N VAL A 217 5.73 18.09 28.24
CA VAL A 217 5.63 19.05 27.14
C VAL A 217 4.57 18.56 26.17
N GLU A 218 3.57 19.37 25.89
CA GLU A 218 2.48 19.05 25.00
C GLU A 218 2.42 20.03 23.84
N VAL A 219 2.16 19.53 22.64
CA VAL A 219 1.78 20.32 21.48
C VAL A 219 0.36 19.94 21.05
N GLU A 220 -0.46 20.95 20.84
CA GLU A 220 -1.82 20.83 20.34
C GLU A 220 -1.92 21.46 18.95
N GLN A 221 -2.53 20.74 18.02
CA GLN A 221 -2.90 21.23 16.71
C GLN A 221 -4.39 21.07 16.49
N THR A 222 -5.06 22.16 16.09
CA THR A 222 -6.44 22.13 15.61
C THR A 222 -6.45 21.82 14.11
N SER A 223 -7.38 21.00 13.64
CA SER A 223 -7.61 20.73 12.21
C SER A 223 -7.96 22.03 11.45
N PHE A 224 -7.75 22.03 10.14
CA PHE A 224 -7.99 23.25 9.33
C PHE A 224 -9.44 23.75 9.41
N ASP A 225 -10.40 22.85 9.45
CA ASP A 225 -11.83 23.17 9.60
C ASP A 225 -12.22 23.54 11.04
N GLY A 226 -11.31 23.34 12.01
CA GLY A 226 -11.53 23.69 13.42
C GLY A 226 -12.34 22.67 14.21
N ASN A 227 -12.62 21.49 13.66
CA ASN A 227 -13.52 20.52 14.26
C ASN A 227 -12.82 19.50 15.16
N HIS A 228 -11.52 19.23 14.92
CA HIS A 228 -10.76 18.18 15.58
C HIS A 228 -9.41 18.68 16.09
N HIS A 229 -8.85 17.96 17.06
CA HIS A 229 -7.58 18.27 17.68
C HIS A 229 -6.69 17.03 17.73
N LEU A 230 -5.39 17.26 17.52
CA LEU A 230 -4.33 16.29 17.67
C LEU A 230 -3.34 16.79 18.72
N TRP A 231 -3.01 15.95 19.69
CA TRP A 231 -2.03 16.26 20.74
C TRP A 231 -0.86 15.28 20.69
N LEU A 232 0.35 15.82 20.82
CA LEU A 232 1.57 15.05 21.09
C LEU A 232 2.14 15.51 22.42
N ALA A 233 2.30 14.59 23.36
CA ALA A 233 2.92 14.86 24.66
C ALA A 233 4.21 14.06 24.83
N LEU A 234 5.26 14.72 25.28
CA LEU A 234 6.51 14.14 25.74
C LEU A 234 6.60 14.30 27.24
N GLY A 235 6.94 13.24 27.96
CA GLY A 235 7.09 13.25 29.42
C GLY A 235 8.38 12.56 29.85
N GLY A 236 8.85 12.93 31.04
CA GLY A 236 9.99 12.29 31.67
C GLY A 236 10.01 12.49 33.20
N ASP A 237 10.84 11.71 33.90
CA ASP A 237 10.95 11.80 35.35
C ASP A 237 11.74 13.07 35.74
N ALA A 238 11.09 13.96 36.49
CA ALA A 238 11.67 15.23 36.94
C ALA A 238 12.79 15.05 37.97
N ARG A 239 12.92 13.87 38.58
CA ARG A 239 14.06 13.57 39.50
C ARG A 239 15.33 13.26 38.71
N GLU A 240 15.21 12.77 37.47
CA GLU A 240 16.35 12.39 36.63
C GLU A 240 16.63 13.37 35.51
N THR A 241 15.62 14.07 35.01
CA THR A 241 15.72 14.90 33.82
C THR A 241 15.10 16.28 34.00
N VAL A 242 15.71 17.27 33.36
CA VAL A 242 15.29 18.67 33.38
C VAL A 242 14.90 19.09 31.97
N PRO A 243 13.61 19.35 31.70
CA PRO A 243 13.15 19.86 30.42
C PRO A 243 13.27 21.37 30.35
N THR A 244 13.56 21.90 29.16
CA THR A 244 13.38 23.31 28.82
C THR A 244 12.67 23.44 27.49
N LEU A 245 11.70 24.31 27.37
CA LEU A 245 10.96 24.58 26.16
C LEU A 245 11.30 25.95 25.58
N ALA A 246 11.75 26.00 24.34
CA ALA A 246 12.04 27.21 23.58
C ALA A 246 11.35 27.14 22.22
N GLY A 247 10.24 27.87 22.09
CA GLY A 247 9.38 27.75 20.88
C GLY A 247 8.85 26.34 20.73
N SER A 248 9.14 25.68 19.61
CA SER A 248 8.79 24.30 19.30
C SER A 248 9.92 23.29 19.61
N THR A 249 10.95 23.71 20.32
CA THR A 249 12.12 22.89 20.65
C THR A 249 12.16 22.57 22.13
N VAL A 250 12.32 21.31 22.47
CA VAL A 250 12.43 20.79 23.83
C VAL A 250 13.86 20.30 24.05
N THR A 251 14.59 20.84 25.01
CA THR A 251 15.86 20.26 25.44
C THR A 251 15.63 19.46 26.73
N VAL A 252 16.00 18.19 26.71
CA VAL A 252 15.90 17.30 27.88
C VAL A 252 17.32 16.98 28.34
N ARG A 253 17.68 17.48 29.50
CA ARG A 253 19.00 17.29 30.10
C ARG A 253 18.91 16.29 31.26
N ARG A 254 19.83 15.32 31.29
CA ARG A 254 20.05 14.44 32.44
C ARG A 254 21.33 14.89 33.19
N PRO A 255 21.22 15.57 34.35
CA PRO A 255 22.39 16.11 35.07
C PRO A 255 23.40 15.02 35.46
N ALA A 256 22.94 13.84 35.85
CA ALA A 256 23.79 12.69 36.21
C ALA A 256 24.44 11.97 35.00
N GLY A 257 24.14 12.41 33.78
CA GLY A 257 24.56 11.72 32.56
C GLY A 257 23.83 10.38 32.31
N GLY A 258 24.13 9.72 31.18
CA GLY A 258 23.54 8.44 30.78
C GLY A 258 22.21 8.60 30.02
N PRO A 259 21.55 7.47 29.74
CA PRO A 259 20.36 7.44 28.86
C PRO A 259 19.18 8.23 29.47
N VAL A 260 18.45 8.90 28.58
CA VAL A 260 17.20 9.61 28.90
C VAL A 260 16.03 8.75 28.45
N ARG A 261 15.11 8.48 29.37
CA ARG A 261 13.85 7.79 29.07
C ARG A 261 12.74 8.81 28.87
N LEU A 262 12.06 8.71 27.72
CA LEU A 262 10.95 9.56 27.34
C LEU A 262 9.67 8.75 27.27
N THR A 263 8.59 9.26 27.84
CA THR A 263 7.25 8.76 27.55
C THR A 263 6.64 9.62 26.45
N VAL A 264 6.15 8.98 25.40
CA VAL A 264 5.47 9.62 24.28
C VAL A 264 3.99 9.25 24.34
N ARG A 265 3.12 10.24 24.15
CA ARG A 265 1.68 10.05 24.09
C ARG A 265 1.12 10.84 22.92
N VAL A 266 0.32 10.19 22.08
CA VAL A 266 -0.45 10.85 21.02
C VAL A 266 -1.93 10.65 21.31
N THR A 267 -2.71 11.71 21.16
CA THR A 267 -4.15 11.73 21.43
C THR A 267 -4.87 12.40 20.27
N THR A 268 -6.04 11.90 19.88
CA THR A 268 -6.92 12.53 18.90
C THR A 268 -8.37 12.52 19.38
N ASP A 269 -9.16 13.52 18.97
CA ASP A 269 -10.62 13.56 19.08
C ASP A 269 -11.32 13.42 17.72
N ALA A 270 -10.56 13.10 16.66
CA ALA A 270 -11.13 12.79 15.35
C ALA A 270 -12.05 11.55 15.40
N PRO A 271 -13.09 11.50 14.54
CA PRO A 271 -14.02 10.38 14.50
C PRO A 271 -13.31 9.05 14.27
N ALA A 272 -13.64 8.06 15.12
CA ALA A 272 -13.17 6.69 14.94
C ALA A 272 -13.89 6.02 13.76
N LEU A 273 -13.19 5.14 13.07
CA LEU A 273 -13.77 4.19 12.13
C LEU A 273 -14.27 2.95 12.90
N VAL A 274 -15.20 2.21 12.31
CA VAL A 274 -15.77 0.99 12.88
C VAL A 274 -15.02 -0.22 12.32
N PRO A 275 -14.17 -0.91 13.10
CA PRO A 275 -13.42 -2.06 12.61
C PRO A 275 -14.36 -3.22 12.28
N LEU A 276 -14.00 -4.01 11.27
CA LEU A 276 -14.63 -5.29 10.97
C LEU A 276 -14.02 -6.38 11.87
N GLY A 277 -14.89 -7.26 12.40
CA GLY A 277 -14.44 -8.39 13.17
C GLY A 277 -13.84 -9.51 12.30
N ARG A 278 -12.97 -10.34 12.89
CA ARG A 278 -12.30 -11.47 12.21
C ARG A 278 -13.31 -12.37 11.46
N ALA A 279 -14.46 -12.67 12.06
CA ALA A 279 -15.51 -13.49 11.45
C ALA A 279 -16.30 -12.77 10.33
N GLU A 280 -16.24 -11.43 10.26
CA GLU A 280 -16.80 -10.66 9.14
C GLU A 280 -15.83 -10.63 7.95
N ILE A 281 -14.52 -10.73 8.21
CA ILE A 281 -13.46 -10.69 7.21
C ILE A 281 -13.19 -12.06 6.61
N PHE A 282 -12.99 -13.08 7.45
CA PHE A 282 -12.55 -14.40 7.04
C PHE A 282 -13.68 -15.44 7.09
N ASN A 283 -13.73 -16.33 6.09
CA ASN A 283 -14.70 -17.42 6.03
C ASN A 283 -14.35 -18.55 7.02
N ASP A 284 -15.32 -19.45 7.25
CA ASP A 284 -15.16 -20.53 8.22
C ASP A 284 -14.07 -21.54 7.86
N GLU A 285 -13.78 -21.73 6.56
CA GLU A 285 -12.73 -22.65 6.10
C GLU A 285 -11.34 -22.11 6.48
N PHE A 286 -11.12 -20.83 6.20
CA PHE A 286 -9.86 -20.18 6.59
C PHE A 286 -9.70 -20.10 8.11
N GLN A 287 -10.79 -19.85 8.86
CA GLN A 287 -10.72 -19.80 10.31
C GLN A 287 -10.34 -21.18 10.91
N ARG A 288 -10.85 -22.28 10.33
CA ARG A 288 -10.42 -23.65 10.71
C ARG A 288 -8.97 -23.91 10.39
N PHE A 289 -8.51 -23.54 9.19
CA PHE A 289 -7.11 -23.61 8.79
C PHE A 289 -6.21 -22.84 9.76
N ALA A 290 -6.55 -21.59 10.07
CA ALA A 290 -5.79 -20.77 10.99
C ALA A 290 -5.76 -21.36 12.41
N ALA A 291 -6.84 -22.03 12.84
CA ALA A 291 -6.86 -22.75 14.12
C ALA A 291 -5.94 -23.98 14.11
N GLN A 292 -5.88 -24.72 13.00
CA GLN A 292 -4.97 -25.87 12.84
C GLN A 292 -3.50 -25.42 12.88
N VAL A 293 -3.16 -24.36 12.14
CA VAL A 293 -1.79 -23.81 12.14
C VAL A 293 -1.38 -23.33 13.54
N ARG A 294 -2.31 -22.70 14.29
CA ARG A 294 -2.03 -22.29 15.68
C ARG A 294 -1.86 -23.48 16.65
N ALA A 295 -2.50 -24.60 16.38
CA ALA A 295 -2.37 -25.81 17.20
C ALA A 295 -1.07 -26.59 16.91
N ASP A 296 -0.38 -26.29 15.80
CA ASP A 296 0.89 -26.92 15.45
C ASP A 296 2.04 -26.30 16.24
N THR A 297 2.38 -26.93 17.33
CA THR A 297 3.51 -26.51 18.18
C THR A 297 4.89 -26.87 17.63
N ALA A 298 4.96 -27.67 16.57
CA ALA A 298 6.22 -28.04 15.94
C ALA A 298 6.75 -26.89 15.05
N HIS A 299 5.86 -26.03 14.53
CA HIS A 299 6.22 -24.94 13.61
C HIS A 299 5.73 -23.57 14.14
N PRO A 300 6.24 -23.10 15.31
CA PRO A 300 5.74 -21.87 15.95
C PRO A 300 5.94 -20.60 15.09
N LEU A 301 6.98 -20.56 14.25
CA LEU A 301 7.22 -19.42 13.37
C LEU A 301 6.13 -19.29 12.29
N THR A 302 5.64 -20.41 11.76
CA THR A 302 4.52 -20.42 10.79
C THR A 302 3.25 -19.84 11.43
N SER A 303 2.94 -20.27 12.66
CA SER A 303 1.80 -19.75 13.42
C SER A 303 1.92 -18.23 13.69
N ARG A 304 3.10 -17.77 14.09
CA ARG A 304 3.36 -16.34 14.34
C ARG A 304 3.23 -15.52 13.06
N ARG A 305 3.77 -16.01 11.93
CA ARG A 305 3.66 -15.35 10.62
C ARG A 305 2.20 -15.20 10.20
N LEU A 306 1.43 -16.31 10.26
CA LEU A 306 0.00 -16.31 9.94
C LEU A 306 -0.77 -15.30 10.80
N GLU A 307 -0.56 -15.31 12.13
CA GLU A 307 -1.28 -14.39 13.03
C GLU A 307 -0.90 -12.92 12.77
N ARG A 308 0.38 -12.63 12.45
CA ARG A 308 0.81 -11.28 12.06
C ARG A 308 0.04 -10.78 10.85
N GLU A 309 -0.11 -11.60 9.82
CA GLU A 309 -0.82 -11.23 8.59
C GLU A 309 -2.32 -11.09 8.80
N VAL A 310 -2.94 -12.01 9.58
CA VAL A 310 -4.35 -11.89 9.97
C VAL A 310 -4.61 -10.56 10.67
N ARG A 311 -3.79 -10.21 11.66
CA ARG A 311 -3.88 -8.93 12.36
C ARG A 311 -3.61 -7.75 11.45
N GLY A 312 -2.69 -7.88 10.49
CA GLY A 312 -2.44 -6.87 9.47
C GLY A 312 -3.69 -6.57 8.65
N VAL A 313 -4.42 -7.60 8.19
CA VAL A 313 -5.69 -7.42 7.47
C VAL A 313 -6.74 -6.76 8.37
N GLU A 314 -6.89 -7.20 9.63
CA GLU A 314 -7.82 -6.61 10.58
C GLU A 314 -7.56 -5.11 10.78
N LEU A 315 -6.29 -4.69 10.83
CA LEU A 315 -5.88 -3.29 10.97
C LEU A 315 -6.22 -2.40 9.76
N LEU A 316 -6.55 -2.99 8.60
CA LEU A 316 -6.89 -2.26 7.38
C LEU A 316 -8.39 -2.29 7.07
N CYS A 317 -9.19 -3.13 7.77
CA CYS A 317 -10.58 -3.41 7.45
C CYS A 317 -11.55 -2.68 8.37
N TYR A 318 -12.28 -1.69 7.82
CA TYR A 318 -13.30 -0.93 8.52
C TYR A 318 -14.58 -0.87 7.67
N ARG A 319 -15.73 -0.60 8.32
CA ARG A 319 -17.03 -0.48 7.63
C ARG A 319 -17.04 0.66 6.61
N GLU A 320 -16.36 1.74 6.92
CA GLU A 320 -16.31 2.95 6.11
C GLU A 320 -15.31 2.84 4.95
N LYS A 321 -14.22 2.11 5.15
CA LYS A 321 -13.18 1.92 4.13
C LYS A 321 -12.35 0.67 4.36
N LEU A 322 -11.80 0.14 3.29
CA LEU A 322 -10.70 -0.81 3.27
C LEU A 322 -9.44 -0.04 2.87
N MET A 323 -8.47 0.05 3.77
CA MET A 323 -7.24 0.79 3.53
C MET A 323 -6.27 -0.01 2.67
N ALA A 324 -5.54 0.65 1.78
CA ALA A 324 -4.52 -0.03 0.98
C ALA A 324 -3.26 -0.36 1.77
N GLY A 325 -2.85 0.48 2.74
CA GLY A 325 -1.67 0.17 3.56
C GLY A 325 -1.27 1.28 4.53
N LEU A 326 -0.42 0.93 5.48
CA LEU A 326 0.13 1.82 6.51
C LEU A 326 1.66 1.90 6.39
N PRO A 327 2.25 3.09 6.50
CA PRO A 327 1.64 4.38 6.83
C PRO A 327 1.12 5.19 5.63
N ASN A 328 1.46 4.82 4.41
CA ASN A 328 1.38 5.72 3.25
C ASN A 328 0.03 5.73 2.53
N PHE A 329 -0.83 4.73 2.78
CA PHE A 329 -2.03 4.46 1.97
C PHE A 329 -3.24 4.12 2.86
N ALA A 330 -3.44 4.85 3.98
CA ALA A 330 -4.56 4.64 4.90
C ALA A 330 -5.89 5.17 4.35
N THR A 331 -6.10 5.06 3.05
CA THR A 331 -7.30 5.48 2.32
C THR A 331 -7.77 4.36 1.40
N TYR A 332 -8.89 4.58 0.72
CA TYR A 332 -9.38 3.75 -0.36
C TYR A 332 -8.42 3.80 -1.57
N PHE A 333 -8.15 2.60 -2.14
CA PHE A 333 -7.49 2.45 -3.43
C PHE A 333 -8.23 1.37 -4.24
N GLY A 334 -8.78 1.75 -5.39
CA GLY A 334 -9.63 0.89 -6.22
C GLY A 334 -8.91 -0.38 -6.68
N ARG A 335 -7.75 -0.23 -7.30
CA ARG A 335 -6.92 -1.34 -7.76
C ARG A 335 -6.54 -2.30 -6.64
N ASP A 336 -6.04 -1.75 -5.53
CA ASP A 336 -5.55 -2.54 -4.39
C ASP A 336 -6.66 -3.42 -3.83
N MET A 337 -7.85 -2.86 -3.63
CA MET A 337 -9.00 -3.60 -3.15
C MET A 337 -9.48 -4.65 -4.15
N LEU A 338 -9.56 -4.30 -5.45
CA LEU A 338 -10.08 -5.20 -6.48
C LEU A 338 -9.13 -6.37 -6.70
N MET A 339 -7.82 -6.12 -6.78
CA MET A 339 -6.81 -7.17 -6.87
C MET A 339 -6.78 -8.05 -5.62
N THR A 340 -6.86 -7.43 -4.44
CA THR A 340 -6.93 -8.17 -3.17
C THR A 340 -8.18 -9.05 -3.12
N ALA A 341 -9.33 -8.56 -3.58
CA ALA A 341 -10.55 -9.36 -3.62
C ALA A 341 -10.43 -10.59 -4.53
N LEU A 342 -9.68 -10.50 -5.64
CA LEU A 342 -9.41 -11.63 -6.52
C LEU A 342 -8.52 -12.68 -5.84
N LEU A 343 -7.48 -12.25 -5.14
CA LEU A 343 -6.54 -13.12 -4.45
C LEU A 343 -7.15 -13.72 -3.17
N MET A 344 -7.85 -12.92 -2.38
CA MET A 344 -8.38 -13.32 -1.08
C MET A 344 -9.74 -14.03 -1.14
N GLN A 345 -10.37 -14.17 -2.30
CA GLN A 345 -11.64 -14.87 -2.46
C GLN A 345 -11.69 -16.25 -1.78
N PRO A 346 -10.63 -17.07 -1.79
CA PRO A 346 -10.64 -18.37 -1.10
C PRO A 346 -10.76 -18.27 0.41
N VAL A 347 -10.28 -17.19 1.02
CA VAL A 347 -10.18 -17.01 2.48
C VAL A 347 -11.16 -15.99 3.03
N TRP A 348 -11.69 -15.08 2.20
CA TRP A 348 -12.63 -14.05 2.64
C TRP A 348 -14.07 -14.55 2.79
N ALA A 349 -14.75 -14.01 3.79
CA ALA A 349 -16.21 -14.14 3.88
C ALA A 349 -16.86 -13.41 2.68
N PRO A 350 -18.02 -13.88 2.18
CA PRO A 350 -18.73 -13.23 1.08
C PRO A 350 -19.01 -11.74 1.32
N ALA A 351 -19.17 -11.33 2.57
CA ALA A 351 -19.37 -9.93 2.95
C ALA A 351 -18.21 -9.01 2.52
N MET A 352 -16.97 -9.52 2.49
CA MET A 352 -15.83 -8.73 2.05
C MET A 352 -15.85 -8.47 0.54
N SER A 353 -16.25 -9.44 -0.28
CA SER A 353 -16.44 -9.22 -1.71
C SER A 353 -17.55 -8.19 -1.97
N GLU A 354 -18.65 -8.23 -1.19
CA GLU A 354 -19.70 -7.21 -1.24
C GLU A 354 -19.19 -5.84 -0.84
N HIS A 355 -18.40 -5.76 0.24
CA HIS A 355 -17.80 -4.51 0.72
C HIS A 355 -16.91 -3.86 -0.35
N VAL A 356 -16.02 -4.65 -0.98
CA VAL A 356 -15.13 -4.15 -2.05
C VAL A 356 -15.93 -3.67 -3.26
N VAL A 357 -16.87 -4.49 -3.76
CA VAL A 357 -17.69 -4.12 -4.92
C VAL A 357 -18.55 -2.89 -4.60
N ALA A 358 -19.19 -2.82 -3.41
CA ALA A 358 -19.99 -1.67 -2.99
C ALA A 358 -19.14 -0.39 -2.88
N SER A 359 -17.93 -0.50 -2.32
CA SER A 359 -17.01 0.64 -2.20
C SER A 359 -16.61 1.20 -3.57
N ALA A 360 -16.23 0.34 -4.52
CA ALA A 360 -15.91 0.74 -5.88
C ALA A 360 -17.13 1.34 -6.60
N LEU A 361 -18.29 0.68 -6.54
CA LEU A 361 -19.54 1.20 -7.10
C LEU A 361 -19.94 2.53 -6.49
N GLY A 362 -19.73 2.71 -5.16
CA GLY A 362 -20.04 3.94 -4.43
C GLY A 362 -19.27 5.16 -4.94
N LYS A 363 -18.09 4.94 -5.53
CA LYS A 363 -17.14 5.98 -5.96
C LYS A 363 -16.99 6.09 -7.49
N LEU A 364 -17.86 5.44 -8.28
CA LEU A 364 -17.82 5.60 -9.73
C LEU A 364 -18.06 7.04 -10.17
N SER A 365 -17.34 7.46 -11.20
CA SER A 365 -17.62 8.68 -11.93
C SER A 365 -19.03 8.63 -12.56
N PRO A 366 -19.59 9.78 -12.97
CA PRO A 366 -20.86 9.80 -13.72
C PRO A 366 -20.83 9.03 -15.05
N THR A 367 -19.64 8.77 -15.61
CA THR A 367 -19.42 8.04 -16.87
C THR A 367 -19.15 6.56 -16.69
N GLY A 368 -18.98 6.10 -15.44
CA GLY A 368 -18.77 4.70 -15.08
C GLY A 368 -17.30 4.30 -14.82
N ASP A 369 -16.39 5.28 -14.80
CA ASP A 369 -14.98 5.06 -14.45
C ASP A 369 -14.84 4.73 -12.96
N VAL A 370 -13.94 3.85 -12.60
CA VAL A 370 -13.62 3.51 -11.19
C VAL A 370 -12.70 4.58 -10.59
N SER A 371 -12.98 5.01 -9.37
CA SER A 371 -12.03 5.83 -8.62
C SER A 371 -10.81 4.99 -8.26
N HIS A 372 -9.62 5.49 -8.60
CA HIS A 372 -8.39 4.81 -8.22
C HIS A 372 -8.04 5.04 -6.76
N GLU A 373 -8.02 6.28 -6.32
CA GLU A 373 -7.75 6.67 -4.94
C GLU A 373 -8.66 7.80 -4.48
N GLU A 374 -8.78 7.94 -3.16
CA GLU A 374 -9.43 9.09 -2.54
C GLU A 374 -8.43 9.89 -1.70
N ALA A 375 -8.62 11.19 -1.64
CA ALA A 375 -8.00 12.05 -0.65
C ALA A 375 -9.00 12.39 0.44
N LEU A 376 -8.60 12.20 1.70
CA LEU A 376 -9.40 12.47 2.90
C LEU A 376 -8.70 13.47 3.82
N GLY A 377 -9.44 14.05 4.77
CA GLY A 377 -8.91 14.88 5.85
C GLY A 377 -7.97 15.98 5.36
N GLY A 378 -6.79 16.08 5.96
CA GLY A 378 -5.79 17.08 5.60
C GLY A 378 -5.30 16.99 4.16
N GLN A 379 -5.23 15.80 3.57
CA GLN A 379 -4.87 15.64 2.16
C GLN A 379 -5.93 16.23 1.23
N ALA A 380 -7.22 15.95 1.47
CA ALA A 380 -8.31 16.53 0.68
C ALA A 380 -8.31 18.05 0.76
N ILE A 381 -8.13 18.60 1.96
CA ILE A 381 -8.02 20.03 2.18
C ILE A 381 -6.90 20.66 1.36
N ARG A 382 -5.72 20.03 1.34
CA ARG A 382 -4.54 20.49 0.59
C ARG A 382 -4.77 20.48 -0.92
N GLU A 383 -5.33 19.41 -1.44
CA GLU A 383 -5.61 19.27 -2.88
C GLU A 383 -6.73 20.20 -3.32
N ASN A 384 -7.77 20.38 -2.50
CA ASN A 384 -8.83 21.35 -2.75
C ASN A 384 -8.31 22.79 -2.67
N ALA A 385 -7.35 23.07 -1.77
CA ALA A 385 -6.68 24.37 -1.72
C ALA A 385 -5.86 24.66 -2.98
N ALA A 386 -5.12 23.68 -3.50
CA ALA A 386 -4.41 23.81 -4.76
C ALA A 386 -5.35 24.11 -5.94
N GLU A 387 -6.49 23.42 -6.03
CA GLU A 387 -7.52 23.72 -7.03
C GLU A 387 -8.14 25.10 -6.83
N TYR A 388 -8.44 25.49 -5.58
CA TYR A 388 -8.90 26.83 -5.26
C TYR A 388 -7.92 27.90 -5.76
N ASN A 389 -6.63 27.74 -5.49
CA ASN A 389 -5.58 28.67 -5.93
C ASN A 389 -5.56 28.82 -7.45
N ARG A 390 -5.69 27.70 -8.18
CA ARG A 390 -5.80 27.68 -9.63
C ARG A 390 -7.03 28.42 -10.14
N LEU A 391 -8.20 28.22 -9.50
CA LEU A 391 -9.46 28.89 -9.87
C LEU A 391 -9.40 30.40 -9.63
N VAL A 392 -8.83 30.84 -8.51
CA VAL A 392 -8.64 32.27 -8.22
C VAL A 392 -7.70 32.91 -9.20
N SER A 393 -6.57 32.29 -9.50
CA SER A 393 -5.60 32.76 -10.50
C SER A 393 -6.21 32.88 -11.90
N ALA A 394 -7.16 31.99 -12.24
CA ALA A 394 -7.93 32.04 -13.49
C ALA A 394 -9.13 33.01 -13.45
N GLY A 395 -9.35 33.77 -12.36
CA GLY A 395 -10.47 34.70 -12.19
C GLY A 395 -11.82 34.04 -11.97
N GLN A 396 -11.88 32.71 -11.70
CA GLN A 396 -13.11 31.94 -11.57
C GLN A 396 -13.66 31.96 -10.13
N LEU A 397 -13.91 33.16 -9.58
CA LEU A 397 -14.23 33.35 -8.16
C LEU A 397 -15.51 32.64 -7.71
N VAL A 398 -16.51 32.46 -8.58
CA VAL A 398 -17.77 31.76 -8.22
C VAL A 398 -17.46 30.27 -7.95
N ARG A 399 -16.68 29.64 -8.83
CA ARG A 399 -16.26 28.24 -8.65
C ARG A 399 -15.33 28.08 -7.45
N ALA A 400 -14.39 29.03 -7.27
CA ALA A 400 -13.51 29.04 -6.11
C ALA A 400 -14.29 29.09 -4.78
N ARG A 401 -15.35 29.92 -4.69
CA ARG A 401 -16.23 29.94 -3.50
C ARG A 401 -16.97 28.63 -3.28
N ALA A 402 -17.51 28.05 -4.36
CA ALA A 402 -18.23 26.77 -4.26
C ALA A 402 -17.29 25.66 -3.72
N LEU A 403 -16.05 25.63 -4.19
CA LEU A 403 -15.03 24.69 -3.69
C LEU A 403 -14.67 24.99 -2.24
N LEU A 404 -14.47 26.25 -1.88
CA LEU A 404 -14.08 26.68 -0.53
C LEU A 404 -15.14 26.31 0.53
N ALA A 405 -16.42 26.31 0.16
CA ALA A 405 -17.51 25.89 1.03
C ALA A 405 -17.45 24.37 1.39
N HIS A 406 -16.70 23.59 0.63
CA HIS A 406 -16.56 22.16 0.78
C HIS A 406 -15.09 21.72 0.77
N LEU A 407 -14.21 22.54 1.37
CA LEU A 407 -12.76 22.35 1.28
C LEU A 407 -12.27 20.98 1.84
N ALA A 408 -12.97 20.46 2.84
CA ALA A 408 -12.68 19.14 3.44
C ALA A 408 -13.38 17.97 2.71
N ALA A 409 -14.12 18.24 1.62
CA ALA A 409 -14.79 17.17 0.87
C ALA A 409 -13.76 16.21 0.25
N THR A 410 -14.05 14.92 0.34
CA THR A 410 -13.28 13.86 -0.31
C THR A 410 -13.08 14.15 -1.80
N ARG A 411 -11.88 13.89 -2.31
CA ARG A 411 -11.58 13.95 -3.75
C ARG A 411 -11.34 12.55 -4.27
N GLU A 412 -11.93 12.28 -5.42
CA GLU A 412 -11.78 11.04 -6.15
C GLU A 412 -10.84 11.25 -7.35
N ASN A 413 -10.05 10.21 -7.67
CA ASN A 413 -9.10 10.20 -8.80
C ASN A 413 -9.51 9.10 -9.81
N TYR A 414 -9.76 9.49 -11.07
CA TYR A 414 -10.23 8.61 -12.16
C TYR A 414 -9.20 8.44 -13.28
N ILE A 415 -7.92 8.58 -12.98
CA ILE A 415 -6.88 8.57 -14.02
C ILE A 415 -6.49 7.16 -14.46
N MET A 416 -6.65 6.15 -13.60
CA MET A 416 -6.21 4.79 -13.89
C MET A 416 -7.16 4.07 -14.84
N VAL A 417 -6.61 3.10 -15.58
CA VAL A 417 -7.34 2.38 -16.63
C VAL A 417 -7.65 0.95 -16.24
N ASP A 418 -6.76 0.31 -15.48
CA ASP A 418 -6.92 -1.10 -15.08
C ASP A 418 -8.07 -1.34 -14.11
N ASP A 419 -8.31 -0.42 -13.17
CA ASP A 419 -9.40 -0.47 -12.19
C ASP A 419 -10.76 -0.63 -12.86
N ASP A 420 -10.96 0.08 -13.98
CA ASP A 420 -12.20 0.07 -14.77
C ASP A 420 -12.58 -1.34 -15.22
N PHE A 421 -11.57 -2.13 -15.64
CA PHE A 421 -11.75 -3.49 -16.14
C PHE A 421 -11.70 -4.55 -15.04
N GLN A 422 -11.09 -4.26 -13.89
CA GLN A 422 -11.05 -5.18 -12.75
C GLN A 422 -12.39 -5.28 -12.04
N LEU A 423 -13.15 -4.18 -11.91
CA LEU A 423 -14.43 -4.16 -11.23
C LEU A 423 -15.46 -5.15 -11.81
N PRO A 424 -15.67 -5.26 -13.13
CA PRO A 424 -16.53 -6.31 -13.69
C PRO A 424 -16.07 -7.74 -13.34
N VAL A 425 -14.76 -7.99 -13.37
CA VAL A 425 -14.19 -9.32 -13.06
C VAL A 425 -14.50 -9.72 -11.61
N VAL A 426 -14.25 -8.84 -10.65
CA VAL A 426 -14.58 -9.07 -9.23
C VAL A 426 -16.08 -9.24 -9.03
N SER A 427 -16.89 -8.38 -9.67
CA SER A 427 -18.36 -8.44 -9.58
C SER A 427 -18.92 -9.75 -10.17
N ALA A 428 -18.36 -10.21 -11.29
CA ALA A 428 -18.75 -11.48 -11.89
C ALA A 428 -18.42 -12.66 -10.98
N ARG A 429 -17.24 -12.68 -10.36
CA ARG A 429 -16.85 -13.72 -9.41
C ARG A 429 -17.78 -13.76 -8.20
N TYR A 430 -18.12 -12.60 -7.62
CA TYR A 430 -19.10 -12.52 -6.53
C TYR A 430 -20.47 -13.05 -6.95
N LEU A 431 -21.00 -12.61 -8.09
CA LEU A 431 -22.32 -13.03 -8.56
C LEU A 431 -22.37 -14.52 -8.96
N ALA A 432 -21.26 -15.08 -9.41
CA ALA A 432 -21.14 -16.51 -9.75
C ALA A 432 -20.80 -17.39 -8.53
N ASP A 433 -20.38 -16.84 -7.40
CA ASP A 433 -19.95 -17.61 -6.22
C ASP A 433 -21.12 -18.46 -5.66
N PRO A 434 -21.03 -19.81 -5.69
CA PRO A 434 -22.09 -20.69 -5.19
C PRO A 434 -22.26 -20.62 -3.67
N ARG A 435 -21.26 -20.13 -2.92
CA ARG A 435 -21.34 -19.96 -1.46
C ARG A 435 -22.28 -18.82 -1.06
N VAL A 436 -22.59 -17.92 -2.01
CA VAL A 436 -23.45 -16.76 -1.75
C VAL A 436 -24.89 -17.09 -2.17
N PRO A 437 -25.87 -17.07 -1.25
CA PRO A 437 -27.28 -17.35 -1.56
C PRO A 437 -27.86 -16.31 -2.56
N ALA A 438 -28.78 -16.78 -3.42
CA ALA A 438 -29.42 -15.93 -4.43
C ALA A 438 -30.14 -14.68 -3.83
N ASP A 439 -30.79 -14.87 -2.64
CA ASP A 439 -31.47 -13.75 -1.96
C ASP A 439 -30.48 -12.67 -1.51
N ARG A 440 -29.31 -13.07 -1.04
CA ARG A 440 -28.26 -12.14 -0.63
C ARG A 440 -27.75 -11.35 -1.85
N LYS A 441 -27.48 -12.01 -2.98
CA LYS A 441 -27.10 -11.36 -4.23
C LYS A 441 -28.18 -10.37 -4.71
N ARG A 442 -29.45 -10.76 -4.63
CA ARG A 442 -30.58 -9.86 -4.97
C ARG A 442 -30.65 -8.65 -4.04
N GLY A 443 -30.49 -8.88 -2.73
CA GLY A 443 -30.43 -7.82 -1.73
C GLY A 443 -29.31 -6.83 -2.03
N PHE A 444 -28.09 -7.32 -2.25
CA PHE A 444 -26.93 -6.49 -2.61
C PHE A 444 -27.18 -5.62 -3.85
N LEU A 445 -27.71 -6.21 -4.94
CA LEU A 445 -27.99 -5.47 -6.18
C LEU A 445 -29.10 -4.40 -6.03
N ARG A 446 -30.04 -4.60 -5.11
CA ARG A 446 -31.13 -3.66 -4.83
C ARG A 446 -30.74 -2.55 -3.84
N THR A 447 -29.65 -2.75 -3.10
CA THR A 447 -29.18 -1.76 -2.13
C THR A 447 -28.64 -0.53 -2.85
N GLY A 448 -29.09 0.65 -2.42
CA GLY A 448 -28.65 1.91 -3.00
C GLY A 448 -28.81 1.93 -4.52
N GLN A 449 -27.72 2.25 -5.21
CA GLN A 449 -27.67 2.32 -6.68
C GLN A 449 -26.75 1.25 -7.28
N HIS A 450 -26.45 0.15 -6.57
CA HIS A 450 -25.45 -0.81 -6.99
C HIS A 450 -25.70 -1.35 -8.40
N LEU A 451 -26.92 -1.80 -8.71
CA LEU A 451 -27.25 -2.29 -10.06
C LEU A 451 -27.06 -1.21 -11.13
N ALA A 452 -27.55 0.00 -10.90
CA ALA A 452 -27.43 1.08 -11.88
C ALA A 452 -25.97 1.48 -12.13
N ARG A 453 -25.17 1.57 -11.07
CA ARG A 453 -23.75 1.90 -11.14
C ARG A 453 -22.95 0.75 -11.79
N LEU A 454 -23.25 -0.51 -11.45
CA LEU A 454 -22.64 -1.65 -12.14
C LEU A 454 -22.90 -1.61 -13.63
N VAL A 455 -24.14 -1.35 -14.05
CA VAL A 455 -24.50 -1.22 -15.48
C VAL A 455 -23.76 -0.05 -16.14
N ALA A 456 -23.56 1.07 -15.44
CA ALA A 456 -22.80 2.21 -15.96
C ALA A 456 -21.32 1.82 -16.19
N ASN A 457 -20.69 1.10 -15.26
CA ASN A 457 -19.33 0.61 -15.45
C ASN A 457 -19.24 -0.41 -16.61
N LEU A 458 -20.19 -1.36 -16.70
CA LEU A 458 -20.22 -2.31 -17.84
C LEU A 458 -20.35 -1.57 -19.18
N ALA A 459 -21.18 -0.51 -19.26
CA ALA A 459 -21.32 0.28 -20.47
C ALA A 459 -20.02 1.04 -20.81
N PHE A 460 -19.35 1.57 -19.80
CA PHE A 460 -18.06 2.22 -19.96
C PHE A 460 -16.98 1.27 -20.50
N VAL A 461 -16.81 0.11 -19.88
CA VAL A 461 -15.83 -0.92 -20.26
C VAL A 461 -16.06 -1.40 -21.71
N VAL A 462 -17.30 -1.72 -22.05
CA VAL A 462 -17.66 -2.18 -23.40
C VAL A 462 -17.41 -1.08 -24.45
N ARG A 463 -17.67 0.18 -24.12
CA ARG A 463 -17.38 1.34 -24.99
C ARG A 463 -15.88 1.49 -25.23
N LYS A 464 -15.06 1.36 -24.17
CA LYS A 464 -13.57 1.41 -24.27
C LYS A 464 -13.01 0.24 -25.10
N ALA A 465 -13.60 -0.95 -24.99
CA ALA A 465 -13.16 -2.13 -25.74
C ALA A 465 -13.63 -2.14 -27.21
N ALA A 466 -14.63 -1.34 -27.60
CA ALA A 466 -15.27 -1.40 -28.92
C ALA A 466 -14.35 -1.10 -30.11
N PRO A 467 -13.40 -0.17 -30.06
CA PRO A 467 -12.50 0.09 -31.22
C PRO A 467 -11.75 -1.14 -31.68
N TYR A 468 -11.04 -1.82 -30.80
CA TYR A 468 -10.29 -3.02 -31.14
C TYR A 468 -11.19 -4.21 -31.50
N ALA A 469 -12.33 -4.36 -30.85
CA ALA A 469 -13.29 -5.41 -31.17
C ALA A 469 -13.82 -5.30 -32.61
N ARG A 470 -13.88 -4.09 -33.18
CA ARG A 470 -14.32 -3.84 -34.56
C ARG A 470 -13.20 -3.95 -35.57
N ASP A 471 -12.03 -3.45 -35.23
CA ASP A 471 -10.85 -3.42 -36.10
C ASP A 471 -9.61 -3.78 -35.27
N PRO A 472 -9.17 -5.05 -35.31
CA PRO A 472 -8.18 -5.59 -34.36
C PRO A 472 -6.73 -5.27 -34.75
N VAL A 473 -6.43 -3.98 -34.89
CA VAL A 473 -5.08 -3.44 -35.08
C VAL A 473 -4.53 -2.86 -33.78
N ALA A 474 -3.22 -2.93 -33.58
CA ALA A 474 -2.58 -2.52 -32.32
C ALA A 474 -2.91 -1.09 -31.88
N THR A 475 -3.10 -0.17 -32.83
CA THR A 475 -3.43 1.24 -32.54
C THR A 475 -4.84 1.48 -32.00
N ASN A 476 -5.72 0.46 -32.07
CA ASN A 476 -7.08 0.48 -31.54
C ASN A 476 -7.20 -0.16 -30.14
N LEU A 477 -6.10 -0.66 -29.58
CA LEU A 477 -6.02 -1.14 -28.20
C LEU A 477 -6.35 -0.04 -27.20
N VAL A 478 -6.71 -0.39 -25.98
CA VAL A 478 -6.91 0.55 -24.88
C VAL A 478 -5.58 1.24 -24.59
N SER A 479 -5.59 2.56 -24.69
CA SER A 479 -4.42 3.43 -24.67
C SER A 479 -4.32 4.20 -23.36
N PHE A 480 -3.13 4.40 -22.88
CA PHE A 480 -2.85 5.42 -21.86
C PHE A 480 -3.16 6.82 -22.37
N PRO A 481 -3.54 7.77 -21.49
CA PRO A 481 -3.72 9.16 -21.82
C PRO A 481 -2.37 9.86 -22.14
N ARG A 482 -2.44 10.97 -22.87
CA ARG A 482 -1.28 11.80 -23.17
C ARG A 482 -0.79 12.52 -21.91
N ALA A 483 0.52 12.51 -21.72
CA ALA A 483 1.19 13.34 -20.73
C ALA A 483 1.36 14.78 -21.24
N PRO A 484 1.48 15.78 -20.34
CA PRO A 484 1.72 17.17 -20.73
C PRO A 484 3.01 17.40 -21.55
N ASP A 485 4.01 16.55 -21.36
CA ASP A 485 5.28 16.57 -22.11
C ASP A 485 5.20 15.88 -23.48
N GLY A 486 4.02 15.45 -23.90
CA GLY A 486 3.77 14.76 -25.15
C GLY A 486 4.02 13.26 -25.14
N GLY A 487 4.48 12.69 -24.02
CA GLY A 487 4.58 11.26 -23.79
C GLY A 487 3.24 10.60 -23.43
N TRP A 488 3.29 9.45 -22.76
CA TRP A 488 2.14 8.71 -22.25
C TRP A 488 2.22 8.59 -20.72
N LEU A 489 1.09 8.78 -20.04
CA LEU A 489 1.00 8.56 -18.60
C LEU A 489 0.86 7.06 -18.32
N SER A 490 1.70 6.50 -17.48
CA SER A 490 1.56 5.13 -17.00
C SER A 490 0.36 5.05 -16.05
N THR A 491 -0.82 4.72 -16.58
CA THR A 491 -2.10 4.71 -15.85
C THR A 491 -2.65 3.31 -15.66
N SER A 492 -1.79 2.39 -15.25
CA SER A 492 -2.11 1.06 -14.74
C SER A 492 -1.18 0.78 -13.55
N TRP A 493 -1.13 -0.43 -13.03
CA TRP A 493 -0.46 -0.73 -11.78
C TRP A 493 1.03 -0.34 -11.71
N ARG A 494 1.71 -0.25 -12.85
CA ARG A 494 3.08 0.28 -12.95
C ARG A 494 3.05 1.80 -13.17
N ASP A 495 2.50 2.51 -12.21
CA ASP A 495 2.11 3.92 -12.32
C ASP A 495 3.25 4.94 -12.16
N SER A 496 4.50 4.49 -12.05
CA SER A 496 5.65 5.37 -12.16
C SER A 496 5.82 5.89 -13.60
N ARG A 497 6.52 7.01 -13.76
CA ARG A 497 6.75 7.64 -15.08
C ARG A 497 7.34 6.68 -16.12
N ALA A 498 8.18 5.77 -15.70
CA ALA A 498 8.87 4.80 -16.56
C ALA A 498 8.26 3.41 -16.53
N GLY A 499 7.27 3.16 -15.69
CA GLY A 499 6.78 1.81 -15.36
C GLY A 499 6.40 0.94 -16.54
N TYR A 500 6.01 1.55 -17.67
CA TYR A 500 5.72 0.87 -18.93
C TYR A 500 6.75 1.18 -20.04
N GLY A 501 7.97 1.62 -19.68
CA GLY A 501 9.03 1.92 -20.63
C GLY A 501 8.70 3.06 -21.61
N GLY A 502 7.73 3.92 -21.28
CA GLY A 502 7.22 4.98 -22.16
C GLY A 502 6.22 4.50 -23.20
N GLY A 503 5.70 3.28 -23.06
CA GLY A 503 4.70 2.71 -23.96
C GLY A 503 3.34 3.37 -23.89
N ARG A 504 2.55 3.20 -24.95
CA ARG A 504 1.19 3.69 -25.08
C ARG A 504 0.14 2.65 -24.66
N PHE A 505 0.39 1.39 -24.95
CA PHE A 505 -0.55 0.29 -24.75
C PHE A 505 0.07 -0.73 -23.81
N ALA A 506 -0.48 -0.84 -22.61
CA ALA A 506 0.00 -1.76 -21.59
C ALA A 506 -0.42 -3.20 -21.90
N MET A 507 0.46 -4.18 -21.62
CA MET A 507 0.17 -5.59 -21.85
C MET A 507 -0.91 -6.09 -20.88
N ASP A 508 -0.75 -5.82 -19.59
CA ASP A 508 -1.70 -6.24 -18.54
C ASP A 508 -3.13 -5.78 -18.84
N VAL A 509 -3.32 -4.51 -19.22
CA VAL A 509 -4.64 -3.98 -19.58
C VAL A 509 -5.21 -4.73 -20.80
N ASN A 510 -4.43 -4.83 -21.88
CA ASN A 510 -4.95 -5.26 -23.18
C ASN A 510 -5.00 -6.77 -23.37
N VAL A 511 -4.15 -7.52 -22.70
CA VAL A 511 -4.09 -8.99 -22.81
C VAL A 511 -4.83 -9.67 -21.67
N ILE A 512 -4.89 -9.03 -20.50
CA ILE A 512 -5.46 -9.62 -19.30
C ILE A 512 -6.80 -8.99 -18.95
N TRP A 513 -6.83 -7.69 -18.62
CA TRP A 513 -8.02 -7.11 -18.02
C TRP A 513 -9.18 -6.91 -18.98
N VAL A 514 -8.95 -6.41 -20.19
CA VAL A 514 -10.05 -6.15 -21.15
C VAL A 514 -10.77 -7.42 -21.57
N PRO A 515 -10.09 -8.51 -22.03
CA PRO A 515 -10.80 -9.73 -22.43
C PRO A 515 -11.57 -10.36 -21.25
N HIS A 516 -11.00 -10.38 -20.03
CA HIS A 516 -11.68 -10.93 -18.86
C HIS A 516 -12.86 -10.04 -18.39
N ALA A 517 -12.76 -8.73 -18.54
CA ALA A 517 -13.88 -7.83 -18.28
C ALA A 517 -15.05 -8.08 -19.25
N LEU A 518 -14.77 -8.33 -20.53
CA LEU A 518 -15.82 -8.68 -21.51
C LEU A 518 -16.45 -10.05 -21.20
N GLU A 519 -15.69 -11.05 -20.76
CA GLU A 519 -16.24 -12.31 -20.26
C GLU A 519 -17.10 -12.09 -19.02
N ALA A 520 -16.64 -11.23 -18.11
CA ALA A 520 -17.38 -10.85 -16.92
C ALA A 520 -18.70 -10.15 -17.24
N VAL A 521 -18.78 -9.31 -18.28
CA VAL A 521 -20.04 -8.73 -18.78
C VAL A 521 -21.05 -9.85 -19.08
N GLY A 522 -20.64 -10.90 -19.80
CA GLY A 522 -21.49 -12.03 -20.12
C GLY A 522 -21.96 -12.79 -18.87
N THR A 523 -21.05 -13.01 -17.93
CA THR A 523 -21.34 -13.70 -16.65
C THR A 523 -22.32 -12.88 -15.81
N ILE A 524 -22.12 -11.57 -15.69
CA ILE A 524 -22.99 -10.65 -14.93
C ILE A 524 -24.39 -10.63 -15.55
N LEU A 525 -24.51 -10.42 -16.87
CA LEU A 525 -25.80 -10.39 -17.55
C LEU A 525 -26.58 -11.71 -17.37
N ASN A 526 -25.89 -12.86 -17.44
CA ASN A 526 -26.49 -14.15 -17.17
C ASN A 526 -26.93 -14.29 -15.70
N ALA A 527 -26.09 -13.89 -14.75
CA ALA A 527 -26.43 -13.92 -13.32
C ALA A 527 -27.64 -13.04 -13.00
N LEU A 528 -27.72 -11.83 -13.56
CA LEU A 528 -28.88 -10.95 -13.41
C LEU A 528 -30.16 -11.60 -13.91
N LYS A 529 -30.10 -12.27 -15.07
CA LYS A 529 -31.25 -13.03 -15.61
C LYS A 529 -31.66 -14.16 -14.66
N GLN A 530 -30.71 -14.96 -14.17
CA GLN A 530 -30.99 -16.07 -13.24
C GLN A 530 -31.57 -15.57 -11.91
N LEU A 531 -31.12 -14.42 -11.44
CA LEU A 531 -31.65 -13.78 -10.22
C LEU A 531 -33.01 -13.09 -10.43
N GLY A 532 -33.54 -13.02 -11.64
CA GLY A 532 -34.77 -12.29 -11.95
C GLY A 532 -34.63 -10.78 -11.78
N VAL A 533 -33.43 -10.23 -11.96
CA VAL A 533 -33.14 -8.80 -11.86
C VAL A 533 -32.99 -8.24 -13.27
N THR A 534 -33.83 -7.28 -13.64
CA THR A 534 -33.82 -6.66 -14.96
C THR A 534 -33.08 -5.31 -14.91
N PRO A 535 -31.88 -5.19 -15.51
CA PRO A 535 -31.16 -3.95 -15.57
C PRO A 535 -31.75 -3.01 -16.64
N VAL A 536 -31.65 -1.70 -16.41
CA VAL A 536 -31.94 -0.68 -17.42
C VAL A 536 -30.66 -0.39 -18.21
N ILE A 537 -30.56 -0.94 -19.42
CA ILE A 537 -29.42 -0.74 -20.31
C ILE A 537 -29.82 0.18 -21.46
N ARG A 538 -29.12 1.30 -21.63
CA ARG A 538 -29.41 2.32 -22.64
C ARG A 538 -28.30 2.54 -23.66
N GLU A 539 -27.05 2.22 -23.31
CA GLU A 539 -25.86 2.55 -24.09
C GLU A 539 -25.40 1.40 -25.00
N GLN A 540 -25.00 1.76 -26.21
CA GLN A 540 -24.31 0.86 -27.13
C GLN A 540 -22.80 0.84 -26.82
N PRO A 541 -22.11 -0.31 -27.02
CA PRO A 541 -22.64 -1.58 -27.55
C PRO A 541 -23.23 -2.52 -26.47
N LEU A 542 -23.34 -2.13 -25.20
CA LEU A 542 -23.85 -3.01 -24.14
C LEU A 542 -25.30 -3.50 -24.43
N VAL A 543 -26.16 -2.67 -25.04
CA VAL A 543 -27.51 -3.07 -25.47
C VAL A 543 -27.44 -4.25 -26.45
N THR A 544 -26.52 -4.19 -27.40
CA THR A 544 -26.30 -5.28 -28.36
C THR A 544 -25.84 -6.56 -27.66
N PHE A 545 -24.88 -6.47 -26.77
CA PHE A 545 -24.34 -7.63 -26.04
C PHE A 545 -25.35 -8.27 -25.08
N ALA A 546 -26.24 -7.49 -24.51
CA ALA A 546 -27.33 -8.00 -23.69
C ALA A 546 -28.39 -8.79 -24.48
N ARG A 547 -28.56 -8.47 -25.78
CA ARG A 547 -29.52 -9.12 -26.69
C ARG A 547 -28.89 -10.23 -27.52
N ASP A 548 -27.67 -10.06 -27.97
CA ASP A 548 -26.92 -10.98 -28.83
C ASP A 548 -25.64 -11.47 -28.14
N ARG A 549 -25.75 -12.63 -27.51
CA ARG A 549 -24.61 -13.30 -26.85
C ARG A 549 -23.47 -13.64 -27.83
N ALA A 550 -23.80 -13.95 -29.08
CA ALA A 550 -22.77 -14.27 -30.07
C ALA A 550 -21.94 -13.04 -30.45
N ALA A 551 -22.53 -11.85 -30.47
CA ALA A 551 -21.79 -10.61 -30.67
C ALA A 551 -20.77 -10.36 -29.55
N LEU A 552 -21.14 -10.60 -28.28
CA LEU A 552 -20.22 -10.51 -27.15
C LEU A 552 -19.11 -11.57 -27.25
N GLN A 553 -19.46 -12.83 -27.58
CA GLN A 553 -18.46 -13.90 -27.75
C GLN A 553 -17.44 -13.58 -28.84
N ARG A 554 -17.89 -13.02 -29.99
CA ARG A 554 -16.97 -12.54 -31.03
C ARG A 554 -16.04 -11.44 -30.52
N ALA A 555 -16.54 -10.49 -29.76
CA ALA A 555 -15.71 -9.42 -29.16
C ALA A 555 -14.66 -10.01 -28.21
N VAL A 556 -15.05 -10.95 -27.33
CA VAL A 556 -14.12 -11.66 -26.42
C VAL A 556 -13.05 -12.40 -27.23
N ALA A 557 -13.43 -13.17 -28.24
CA ALA A 557 -12.48 -13.92 -29.08
C ALA A 557 -11.49 -12.99 -29.80
N THR A 558 -11.96 -11.85 -30.30
CA THR A 558 -11.11 -10.83 -30.91
C THR A 558 -10.09 -10.29 -29.91
N TRP A 559 -10.53 -9.96 -28.69
CA TRP A 559 -9.66 -9.44 -27.64
C TRP A 559 -8.67 -10.48 -27.09
N LYS A 560 -9.03 -11.76 -26.99
CA LYS A 560 -8.06 -12.84 -26.68
C LYS A 560 -6.95 -12.93 -27.72
N GLY A 561 -7.20 -12.54 -28.96
CA GLY A 561 -6.19 -12.41 -30.01
C GLY A 561 -5.26 -11.20 -29.87
N ALA A 562 -5.49 -10.28 -28.94
CA ALA A 562 -4.64 -9.09 -28.76
C ALA A 562 -3.20 -9.43 -28.34
N GLU A 563 -3.02 -10.55 -27.68
CA GLU A 563 -1.70 -11.04 -27.22
C GLU A 563 -0.67 -11.10 -28.35
N ARG A 564 -1.11 -11.38 -29.61
CA ARG A 564 -0.20 -11.46 -30.78
C ARG A 564 0.65 -10.20 -30.98
N HIS A 565 0.15 -9.03 -30.55
CA HIS A 565 0.85 -7.77 -30.69
C HIS A 565 2.00 -7.63 -29.66
N PHE A 566 1.93 -8.35 -28.56
CA PHE A 566 2.90 -8.26 -27.46
C PHE A 566 3.95 -9.39 -27.48
N ARG A 567 3.80 -10.39 -28.34
CA ARG A 567 4.72 -11.53 -28.41
C ARG A 567 6.09 -11.10 -28.91
N VAL A 568 7.13 -11.47 -28.14
CA VAL A 568 8.53 -11.31 -28.48
C VAL A 568 9.20 -12.68 -28.56
N ALA A 569 9.99 -12.91 -29.60
CA ALA A 569 10.82 -14.10 -29.74
C ALA A 569 12.23 -13.67 -30.15
N LEU A 570 13.24 -14.02 -29.35
CA LEU A 570 14.64 -13.69 -29.58
C LEU A 570 15.45 -14.96 -29.71
N ALA A 571 16.23 -15.12 -30.77
CA ALA A 571 17.20 -16.18 -30.86
C ALA A 571 18.24 -16.07 -29.73
N ARG A 572 18.79 -17.20 -29.27
CA ARG A 572 19.79 -17.24 -28.18
C ARG A 572 20.92 -16.22 -28.42
N LYS A 573 21.43 -16.14 -29.65
CA LYS A 573 22.50 -15.20 -30.00
C LYS A 573 22.09 -13.74 -29.72
N ASP A 574 20.91 -13.35 -30.23
CA ASP A 574 20.42 -11.97 -30.08
C ASP A 574 20.15 -11.63 -28.59
N ALA A 575 19.60 -12.60 -27.84
CA ALA A 575 19.39 -12.43 -26.39
C ALA A 575 20.74 -12.25 -25.66
N THR A 576 21.74 -13.05 -25.99
CA THR A 576 23.09 -12.96 -25.41
C THR A 576 23.75 -11.60 -25.69
N GLU A 577 23.68 -11.13 -26.93
CA GLU A 577 24.27 -9.84 -27.32
C GLU A 577 23.58 -8.67 -26.58
N ARG A 578 22.26 -8.71 -26.46
CA ARG A 578 21.51 -7.65 -25.75
C ARG A 578 21.80 -7.64 -24.25
N VAL A 579 21.82 -8.81 -23.59
CA VAL A 579 22.20 -8.91 -22.18
C VAL A 579 23.62 -8.40 -21.97
N ALA A 580 24.59 -8.81 -22.79
CA ALA A 580 25.97 -8.32 -22.68
C ALA A 580 26.06 -6.79 -22.84
N ALA A 581 25.33 -6.22 -23.80
CA ALA A 581 25.26 -4.76 -23.99
C ALA A 581 24.65 -4.05 -22.77
N ARG A 582 23.57 -4.63 -22.20
CA ARG A 582 22.94 -4.05 -21.00
C ARG A 582 23.85 -4.10 -19.78
N LEU A 583 24.53 -5.21 -19.56
CA LEU A 583 25.46 -5.38 -18.43
C LEU A 583 26.66 -4.44 -18.55
N GLY A 584 27.19 -4.24 -19.77
CA GLY A 584 28.26 -3.28 -20.04
C GLY A 584 27.86 -1.81 -19.86
N TRP A 585 26.54 -1.50 -19.81
CA TRP A 585 26.02 -0.18 -19.50
C TRP A 585 25.88 0.08 -18.00
N LEU A 586 25.78 -0.96 -17.17
CA LEU A 586 25.64 -0.82 -15.71
C LEU A 586 26.91 -0.23 -15.07
N PRO A 587 26.83 0.31 -13.84
CA PRO A 587 28.02 0.62 -13.03
C PRO A 587 28.92 -0.61 -12.91
N PHE A 588 30.23 -0.39 -12.93
CA PHE A 588 31.22 -1.46 -13.04
C PHE A 588 30.98 -2.63 -12.07
N ALA A 589 30.84 -2.35 -10.77
CA ALA A 589 30.65 -3.40 -9.77
C ALA A 589 29.37 -4.23 -9.97
N GLU A 590 28.28 -3.57 -10.35
CA GLU A 590 27.00 -4.21 -10.65
C GLU A 590 27.07 -5.02 -11.94
N GLY A 591 27.67 -4.45 -12.98
CA GLY A 591 27.89 -5.13 -14.27
C GLY A 591 28.76 -6.37 -14.14
N GLU A 592 29.88 -6.31 -13.42
CA GLU A 592 30.76 -7.45 -13.14
C GLU A 592 30.05 -8.56 -12.37
N TYR A 593 29.26 -8.19 -11.34
CA TYR A 593 28.47 -9.17 -10.60
C TYR A 593 27.51 -9.93 -11.52
N TRP A 594 26.71 -9.22 -12.29
CA TRP A 594 25.71 -9.83 -13.16
C TRP A 594 26.34 -10.56 -14.36
N ASN A 595 27.48 -10.11 -14.89
CA ASN A 595 28.27 -10.87 -15.87
C ASN A 595 28.71 -12.22 -15.31
N SER A 596 29.19 -12.24 -14.07
CA SER A 596 29.57 -13.50 -13.40
C SER A 596 28.37 -14.44 -13.22
N VAL A 597 27.21 -13.90 -12.88
CA VAL A 597 25.97 -14.70 -12.79
C VAL A 597 25.57 -15.22 -14.18
N ALA A 598 25.55 -14.36 -15.19
CA ALA A 598 25.17 -14.72 -16.56
C ALA A 598 26.04 -15.84 -17.14
N GLN A 599 27.37 -15.79 -16.88
CA GLN A 599 28.30 -16.84 -17.31
C GLN A 599 28.07 -18.20 -16.63
N ARG A 600 27.68 -18.19 -15.33
CA ARG A 600 27.38 -19.42 -14.59
C ARG A 600 26.05 -20.05 -14.98
N THR A 601 25.05 -19.24 -15.26
CA THR A 601 23.68 -19.73 -15.51
C THR A 601 23.44 -20.05 -16.98
N GLY A 602 24.01 -19.26 -17.89
CA GLY A 602 23.80 -19.40 -19.35
C GLY A 602 22.35 -19.19 -19.77
N VAL A 603 22.10 -19.21 -21.08
CA VAL A 603 20.74 -19.27 -21.65
C VAL A 603 20.44 -20.73 -21.99
N SER A 604 19.48 -21.34 -21.32
CA SER A 604 19.12 -22.74 -21.51
C SER A 604 18.22 -22.99 -22.72
N VAL A 605 17.66 -21.93 -23.33
CA VAL A 605 16.68 -22.03 -24.42
C VAL A 605 17.27 -21.55 -25.76
N ASP A 606 16.87 -22.16 -26.88
CA ASP A 606 17.30 -21.73 -28.23
C ASP A 606 16.62 -20.44 -28.69
N THR A 607 15.42 -20.24 -28.22
CA THR A 607 14.62 -19.03 -28.49
C THR A 607 13.95 -18.58 -27.21
N LEU A 608 14.30 -17.41 -26.74
CA LEU A 608 13.63 -16.76 -25.60
C LEU A 608 12.30 -16.17 -26.09
N ARG A 609 11.20 -16.57 -25.44
CA ARG A 609 9.84 -16.11 -25.76
C ARG A 609 9.25 -15.45 -24.54
N PHE A 610 8.60 -14.27 -24.71
CA PHE A 610 7.91 -13.59 -23.63
C PHE A 610 6.89 -12.58 -24.18
N LEU A 611 6.04 -12.06 -23.32
CA LEU A 611 5.15 -10.93 -23.63
C LEU A 611 5.83 -9.62 -23.28
N ALA A 612 5.92 -8.72 -24.25
CA ALA A 612 6.45 -7.38 -24.02
C ALA A 612 5.61 -6.63 -23.01
N LEU A 613 6.24 -5.80 -22.18
CA LEU A 613 5.60 -5.00 -21.16
C LEU A 613 4.52 -4.06 -21.71
N SER A 614 4.80 -3.47 -22.88
CA SER A 614 3.91 -2.51 -23.55
C SER A 614 4.22 -2.42 -25.04
N LEU A 615 3.39 -1.65 -25.77
CA LEU A 615 3.67 -1.25 -27.14
C LEU A 615 3.86 0.27 -27.24
N ASP A 616 4.69 0.70 -28.18
CA ASP A 616 4.87 2.12 -28.50
C ASP A 616 3.63 2.73 -29.20
N ALA A 617 3.69 4.01 -29.56
CA ALA A 617 2.59 4.71 -30.24
C ALA A 617 2.22 4.11 -31.61
N THR A 618 3.13 3.35 -32.23
CA THR A 618 2.91 2.69 -33.54
C THR A 618 2.49 1.24 -33.43
N GLY A 619 2.39 0.71 -32.18
CA GLY A 619 2.02 -0.68 -31.93
C GLY A 619 3.21 -1.65 -31.93
N ARG A 620 4.46 -1.18 -31.88
CA ARG A 620 5.65 -2.04 -31.82
C ARG A 620 5.97 -2.39 -30.35
N PRO A 621 6.36 -3.67 -30.07
CA PRO A 621 6.69 -4.10 -28.71
C PRO A 621 7.86 -3.32 -28.08
N ILE A 622 7.72 -2.96 -26.82
CA ILE A 622 8.81 -2.55 -25.92
C ILE A 622 9.23 -3.81 -25.16
N PRO A 623 10.33 -4.46 -25.56
CA PRO A 623 10.66 -5.82 -25.14
C PRO A 623 11.31 -5.84 -23.75
N VAL A 624 10.53 -5.62 -22.72
CA VAL A 624 10.89 -5.77 -21.31
C VAL A 624 10.19 -7.03 -20.79
N VAL A 625 10.96 -7.97 -20.24
CA VAL A 625 10.39 -9.13 -19.51
C VAL A 625 9.81 -8.62 -18.22
N ASN A 626 8.63 -9.12 -17.82
CA ASN A 626 7.87 -8.58 -16.69
C ASN A 626 7.05 -9.66 -15.98
N THR A 627 6.57 -9.35 -14.77
CA THR A 627 5.80 -10.27 -13.93
C THR A 627 4.32 -10.35 -14.29
N ASP A 628 3.78 -9.42 -15.08
CA ASP A 628 2.33 -9.30 -15.34
C ASP A 628 1.68 -10.57 -15.92
N PRO A 629 2.37 -11.42 -16.74
CA PRO A 629 1.80 -12.68 -17.21
C PRO A 629 1.35 -13.64 -16.10
N ALA A 630 1.90 -13.51 -14.88
CA ALA A 630 1.46 -14.28 -13.72
C ALA A 630 -0.03 -14.06 -13.37
N MET A 631 -0.60 -12.90 -13.72
CA MET A 631 -2.02 -12.63 -13.52
C MET A 631 -2.93 -13.56 -14.35
N LEU A 632 -2.48 -14.02 -15.53
CA LEU A 632 -3.22 -15.02 -16.32
C LEU A 632 -3.33 -16.35 -15.57
N LEU A 633 -2.30 -16.74 -14.82
CA LEU A 633 -2.35 -17.95 -13.98
C LEU A 633 -3.44 -17.84 -12.89
N LEU A 634 -3.70 -16.64 -12.41
CA LEU A 634 -4.69 -16.37 -11.37
C LEU A 634 -6.12 -16.30 -11.93
N VAL A 635 -6.31 -15.70 -13.11
CA VAL A 635 -7.65 -15.39 -13.63
C VAL A 635 -8.18 -16.42 -14.63
N ASP A 636 -7.31 -17.20 -15.28
CA ASP A 636 -7.66 -18.17 -16.31
C ASP A 636 -7.37 -19.62 -15.87
N SER A 637 -7.95 -20.58 -16.57
CA SER A 637 -7.57 -21.99 -16.48
C SER A 637 -6.75 -22.34 -17.72
N LEU A 638 -5.48 -22.64 -17.52
CA LEU A 638 -4.50 -22.76 -18.59
C LEU A 638 -4.12 -24.22 -18.85
N SER A 639 -3.67 -24.53 -20.07
CA SER A 639 -2.99 -25.80 -20.33
C SER A 639 -1.58 -25.80 -19.71
N ASP A 640 -1.03 -27.01 -19.46
CA ASP A 640 0.33 -27.16 -18.91
C ASP A 640 1.40 -26.50 -19.78
N GLU A 641 1.25 -26.59 -21.11
CA GLU A 641 2.14 -25.95 -22.07
C GLU A 641 2.08 -24.42 -21.93
N ARG A 642 0.87 -23.88 -21.86
CA ARG A 642 0.67 -22.45 -21.72
C ARG A 642 1.17 -21.93 -20.36
N THR A 643 0.93 -22.67 -19.29
CA THR A 643 1.44 -22.36 -17.96
C THR A 643 2.97 -22.28 -17.98
N ARG A 644 3.63 -23.29 -18.56
CA ARG A 644 5.11 -23.27 -18.69
C ARG A 644 5.61 -22.10 -19.52
N GLU A 645 4.99 -21.80 -20.65
CA GLU A 645 5.35 -20.69 -21.52
C GLU A 645 5.32 -19.33 -20.77
N LEU A 646 4.33 -19.13 -19.90
CA LEU A 646 4.17 -17.88 -19.14
C LEU A 646 5.15 -17.77 -17.97
N ILE A 647 5.45 -18.87 -17.27
CA ILE A 647 6.31 -18.84 -16.08
C ILE A 647 7.81 -18.95 -16.43
N GLU A 648 8.19 -19.52 -17.56
CA GLU A 648 9.58 -19.73 -17.94
C GLU A 648 10.39 -18.41 -17.89
N PRO A 649 9.96 -17.28 -18.51
CA PRO A 649 10.68 -16.03 -18.45
C PRO A 649 10.79 -15.45 -17.04
N ILE A 650 9.82 -15.74 -16.16
CA ILE A 650 9.83 -15.30 -14.76
C ILE A 650 10.84 -16.10 -13.95
N LEU A 651 10.94 -17.42 -14.19
CA LEU A 651 11.81 -18.33 -13.43
C LEU A 651 13.23 -18.45 -13.99
N LEU A 652 13.49 -17.97 -15.21
CA LEU A 652 14.87 -17.89 -15.71
C LEU A 652 15.70 -16.96 -14.80
N PRO A 653 16.94 -17.35 -14.49
CA PRO A 653 17.82 -16.49 -13.68
C PRO A 653 18.03 -15.12 -14.31
N TYR A 654 18.02 -14.07 -13.50
CA TYR A 654 18.48 -12.75 -13.94
C TYR A 654 19.98 -12.81 -14.28
N PRO A 655 20.47 -12.24 -15.36
CA PRO A 655 19.81 -11.25 -16.23
C PRO A 655 19.09 -11.83 -17.46
N TRP A 656 18.88 -13.13 -17.56
CA TRP A 656 18.13 -13.74 -18.66
C TRP A 656 16.62 -13.62 -18.51
N GLY A 657 16.12 -13.85 -17.32
CA GLY A 657 14.73 -13.69 -16.90
C GLY A 657 14.59 -12.74 -15.73
N LEU A 658 13.69 -13.09 -14.80
CA LEU A 658 13.39 -12.24 -13.64
C LEU A 658 13.90 -12.78 -12.31
N PHE A 659 14.27 -14.07 -12.23
CA PHE A 659 14.52 -14.72 -10.96
C PHE A 659 15.90 -14.39 -10.40
N VAL A 660 15.93 -13.76 -9.22
CA VAL A 660 17.14 -13.47 -8.45
C VAL A 660 17.21 -14.38 -7.22
N ASP A 661 18.25 -15.18 -7.14
CA ASP A 661 18.44 -16.11 -6.02
C ASP A 661 18.62 -15.35 -4.70
N GLY A 662 17.91 -15.78 -3.64
CA GLY A 662 17.90 -15.12 -2.33
C GLY A 662 17.12 -13.80 -2.26
N LEU A 663 16.38 -13.44 -3.32
CA LEU A 663 15.57 -12.22 -3.37
C LEU A 663 14.13 -12.47 -3.84
N GLY A 664 13.97 -13.28 -4.89
CA GLY A 664 12.71 -13.51 -5.61
C GLY A 664 12.71 -12.95 -7.03
N PRO A 665 11.58 -13.01 -7.76
CA PRO A 665 11.48 -12.45 -9.11
C PRO A 665 11.40 -10.93 -9.08
N VAL A 666 12.35 -10.24 -9.74
CA VAL A 666 12.26 -8.79 -9.97
C VAL A 666 11.14 -8.46 -10.94
N VAL A 667 10.50 -7.30 -10.78
CA VAL A 667 9.28 -6.97 -11.55
C VAL A 667 9.51 -6.71 -13.04
N ALA A 668 10.75 -6.43 -13.43
CA ALA A 668 11.11 -6.14 -14.81
C ALA A 668 12.55 -6.54 -15.13
N ASN A 669 12.79 -6.88 -16.40
CA ASN A 669 14.14 -7.00 -16.97
C ASN A 669 14.17 -6.29 -18.33
N ASP A 670 14.87 -5.19 -18.37
CA ASP A 670 14.98 -4.27 -19.52
C ASP A 670 16.11 -4.63 -20.48
N ALA A 671 16.84 -5.72 -20.27
CA ALA A 671 18.02 -6.09 -21.02
C ALA A 671 17.78 -6.18 -22.54
N TYR A 672 16.57 -6.53 -22.94
CA TYR A 672 16.18 -6.69 -24.34
C TYR A 672 15.64 -5.42 -25.00
N ALA A 673 15.46 -4.36 -24.22
CA ALA A 673 14.93 -3.08 -24.68
C ALA A 673 16.04 -2.14 -25.22
N THR A 674 15.68 -0.90 -25.52
CA THR A 674 16.61 0.12 -25.98
C THR A 674 17.30 0.84 -24.82
N ARG A 675 18.41 1.50 -25.11
CA ARG A 675 19.12 2.31 -24.12
C ARG A 675 18.25 3.40 -23.50
N GLN A 676 17.31 3.98 -24.26
CA GLN A 676 16.36 4.96 -23.73
C GLN A 676 15.48 4.36 -22.61
N VAL A 677 15.07 3.10 -22.76
CA VAL A 677 14.31 2.37 -21.73
C VAL A 677 15.22 2.09 -20.52
N TRP A 678 16.49 1.69 -20.74
CA TRP A 678 17.45 1.49 -19.63
C TRP A 678 17.64 2.76 -18.80
N ASP A 679 17.83 3.91 -19.48
CA ASP A 679 17.97 5.22 -18.80
C ASP A 679 16.71 5.61 -18.02
N ALA A 680 15.53 5.25 -18.51
CA ALA A 680 14.27 5.50 -17.84
C ALA A 680 14.09 4.60 -16.61
N PHE A 681 14.26 3.28 -16.75
CA PHE A 681 14.16 2.34 -15.64
C PHE A 681 15.23 2.54 -14.56
N ARG A 682 16.44 2.99 -14.91
CA ARG A 682 17.48 3.31 -13.92
C ARG A 682 17.05 4.39 -12.93
N ARG A 683 16.14 5.27 -13.34
CA ARG A 683 15.58 6.35 -12.50
C ARG A 683 14.26 5.96 -11.83
N ASP A 684 13.73 4.80 -12.19
CA ASP A 684 12.48 4.30 -11.62
C ASP A 684 12.75 3.50 -10.34
N ALA A 685 12.33 4.05 -9.24
CA ALA A 685 12.52 3.43 -7.93
C ALA A 685 11.51 2.29 -7.66
N TYR A 686 10.40 2.21 -8.41
CA TYR A 686 9.30 1.29 -8.13
C TYR A 686 9.26 0.07 -9.05
N HIS A 687 9.57 0.24 -10.35
CA HIS A 687 9.33 -0.80 -11.35
C HIS A 687 10.61 -1.19 -12.12
N SER A 688 11.77 -0.86 -11.54
CA SER A 688 13.08 -1.15 -12.12
C SER A 688 13.48 -2.63 -11.97
N PRO A 689 14.51 -3.09 -12.70
CA PRO A 689 15.06 -4.44 -12.58
C PRO A 689 15.64 -4.78 -11.19
N THR A 690 15.66 -3.85 -10.26
CA THR A 690 16.19 -4.08 -8.90
C THR A 690 15.10 -4.25 -7.86
N VAL A 691 13.83 -4.23 -8.25
CA VAL A 691 12.70 -4.23 -7.32
C VAL A 691 11.90 -5.53 -7.40
N VAL A 692 11.52 -6.07 -6.24
CA VAL A 692 10.54 -7.15 -6.08
C VAL A 692 9.32 -6.58 -5.37
N TRP A 693 8.12 -6.93 -5.87
CA TRP A 693 6.85 -6.56 -5.24
C TRP A 693 6.21 -7.77 -4.56
N GLY A 694 5.87 -7.64 -3.28
CA GLY A 694 5.19 -8.69 -2.51
C GLY A 694 3.87 -9.14 -3.15
N ARG A 695 3.10 -8.18 -3.67
CA ARG A 695 1.89 -8.46 -4.44
C ARG A 695 2.14 -9.40 -5.63
N ASP A 696 3.16 -9.12 -6.44
CA ASP A 696 3.43 -9.91 -7.66
C ASP A 696 3.91 -11.31 -7.33
N VAL A 697 4.69 -11.45 -6.26
CA VAL A 697 5.05 -12.75 -5.70
C VAL A 697 3.79 -13.53 -5.32
N ASN A 698 2.85 -12.91 -4.63
CA ASN A 698 1.60 -13.56 -4.20
C ASN A 698 0.70 -13.90 -5.39
N VAL A 699 0.60 -13.04 -6.40
CA VAL A 699 -0.11 -13.33 -7.67
C VAL A 699 0.47 -14.55 -8.35
N LEU A 700 1.81 -14.63 -8.43
CA LEU A 700 2.50 -15.76 -9.05
C LEU A 700 2.28 -17.05 -8.26
N LEU A 701 2.46 -17.04 -6.94
CA LEU A 701 2.28 -18.20 -6.08
C LEU A 701 0.82 -18.69 -6.05
N ALA A 702 -0.15 -17.79 -5.88
CA ALA A 702 -1.58 -18.12 -5.92
C ALA A 702 -2.00 -18.63 -7.30
N GLY A 703 -1.46 -18.03 -8.36
CA GLY A 703 -1.65 -18.47 -9.72
C GLY A 703 -1.12 -19.89 -9.94
N LEU A 704 0.10 -20.19 -9.52
CA LEU A 704 0.69 -21.54 -9.59
C LEU A 704 -0.14 -22.55 -8.78
N ALA A 705 -0.54 -22.19 -7.54
CA ALA A 705 -1.38 -23.05 -6.71
C ALA A 705 -2.71 -23.40 -7.41
N ARG A 706 -3.30 -22.45 -8.12
CA ARG A 706 -4.55 -22.65 -8.85
C ARG A 706 -4.40 -23.56 -10.08
N GLN A 707 -3.23 -23.59 -10.72
CA GLN A 707 -2.92 -24.46 -11.86
C GLN A 707 -2.48 -25.87 -11.41
N LEU A 708 -2.25 -26.11 -10.13
CA LEU A 708 -1.97 -27.44 -9.60
C LEU A 708 -3.23 -28.33 -9.69
N PRO A 709 -3.13 -29.55 -10.20
CA PRO A 709 -4.26 -30.47 -10.26
C PRO A 709 -4.72 -30.88 -8.86
N ALA A 710 -6.02 -30.99 -8.66
CA ALA A 710 -6.61 -31.48 -7.41
C ALA A 710 -6.38 -33.01 -7.32
N GLY A 711 -5.73 -33.46 -6.22
CA GLY A 711 -5.48 -34.87 -5.94
C GLY A 711 -4.25 -35.48 -6.67
N ASP A 712 -4.07 -36.79 -6.53
CA ASP A 712 -2.91 -37.54 -7.08
C ASP A 712 -2.91 -37.72 -8.61
N VAL A 713 -4.00 -37.35 -9.27
CA VAL A 713 -4.14 -37.47 -10.74
C VAL A 713 -3.29 -36.37 -11.38
N GLY A 714 -2.16 -36.77 -11.97
CA GLY A 714 -1.26 -35.84 -12.65
C GLY A 714 0.02 -35.48 -11.90
N ALA A 715 0.47 -36.31 -10.94
CA ALA A 715 1.69 -36.06 -10.13
C ALA A 715 2.94 -35.68 -10.93
N GLN A 716 3.11 -36.21 -12.15
CA GLN A 716 4.24 -35.88 -13.04
C GLN A 716 4.15 -34.46 -13.61
N HIS A 717 2.95 -33.93 -13.83
CA HIS A 717 2.72 -32.56 -14.34
C HIS A 717 2.76 -31.52 -13.21
N ALA A 718 2.44 -31.92 -11.99
CA ALA A 718 2.47 -31.06 -10.82
C ALA A 718 3.90 -30.79 -10.28
N ALA A 719 4.85 -31.70 -10.52
CA ALA A 719 6.20 -31.59 -9.97
C ALA A 719 6.94 -30.31 -10.37
N PRO A 720 6.96 -29.88 -11.66
CA PRO A 720 7.63 -28.63 -12.05
C PRO A 720 6.98 -27.38 -11.42
N LEU A 721 5.65 -27.38 -11.24
CA LEU A 721 4.94 -26.25 -10.62
C LEU A 721 5.22 -26.19 -9.11
N ARG A 722 5.28 -27.33 -8.43
CA ARG A 722 5.67 -27.40 -7.01
C ARG A 722 7.12 -26.96 -6.82
N ASP A 723 8.04 -27.38 -7.69
CA ASP A 723 9.44 -26.91 -7.66
C ASP A 723 9.52 -25.39 -7.84
N ALA A 724 8.75 -24.83 -8.78
CA ALA A 724 8.65 -23.38 -8.97
C ALA A 724 8.18 -22.67 -7.68
N VAL A 725 7.12 -23.18 -7.04
CA VAL A 725 6.61 -22.65 -5.76
C VAL A 725 7.70 -22.68 -4.69
N HIS A 726 8.37 -23.83 -4.51
CA HIS A 726 9.45 -23.96 -3.52
C HIS A 726 10.60 -23.00 -3.78
N ARG A 727 11.07 -22.88 -5.02
CA ARG A 727 12.15 -21.95 -5.38
C ARG A 727 11.81 -20.51 -5.09
N ILE A 728 10.59 -20.08 -5.42
CA ILE A 728 10.14 -18.70 -5.19
C ILE A 728 10.04 -18.43 -3.69
N THR A 729 9.37 -19.33 -2.95
CA THR A 729 9.16 -19.20 -1.51
C THR A 729 10.51 -19.15 -0.77
N ASP A 730 11.42 -20.06 -1.08
CA ASP A 730 12.76 -20.11 -0.49
C ASP A 730 13.57 -18.83 -0.77
N ALA A 731 13.54 -18.32 -2.01
CA ALA A 731 14.26 -17.10 -2.35
C ALA A 731 13.72 -15.87 -1.60
N VAL A 732 12.39 -15.77 -1.50
CA VAL A 732 11.72 -14.68 -0.79
C VAL A 732 11.94 -14.77 0.72
N ASP A 733 11.87 -15.96 1.32
CA ASP A 733 12.13 -16.17 2.74
C ASP A 733 13.59 -15.81 3.11
N ARG A 734 14.55 -16.17 2.25
CA ARG A 734 15.96 -15.78 2.44
C ARG A 734 16.22 -14.28 2.35
N SER A 735 15.37 -13.52 1.67
CA SER A 735 15.49 -12.06 1.65
C SER A 735 15.23 -11.42 3.02
N GLY A 736 14.50 -12.09 3.92
CA GLY A 736 14.04 -11.55 5.20
C GLY A 736 12.99 -10.43 5.09
N LEU A 737 12.40 -10.22 3.88
CA LEU A 737 11.52 -9.10 3.55
C LEU A 737 10.15 -9.50 2.99
N ARG A 738 9.74 -10.75 3.16
CA ARG A 738 8.50 -11.32 2.60
C ARG A 738 7.24 -10.47 2.86
N HIS A 739 7.22 -9.73 3.99
CA HIS A 739 6.04 -8.96 4.40
C HIS A 739 6.09 -7.49 3.98
N ALA A 740 7.23 -7.02 3.47
CA ALA A 740 7.34 -5.67 2.94
C ALA A 740 6.48 -5.53 1.65
N GLU A 741 5.96 -4.34 1.41
CA GLU A 741 5.23 -4.03 0.17
C GLU A 741 6.11 -4.30 -1.05
N LEU A 742 7.32 -3.79 -1.01
CA LEU A 742 8.35 -4.00 -2.01
C LEU A 742 9.73 -3.96 -1.36
N TRP A 743 10.67 -4.61 -1.99
CA TRP A 743 12.08 -4.62 -1.55
C TRP A 743 13.03 -4.60 -2.74
N SER A 744 14.28 -4.34 -2.45
CA SER A 744 15.33 -4.20 -3.46
C SER A 744 16.60 -4.93 -2.99
N TYR A 745 17.71 -4.69 -3.66
CA TYR A 745 19.03 -5.18 -3.29
C TYR A 745 20.12 -4.18 -3.66
N THR A 746 21.26 -4.31 -3.01
CA THR A 746 22.53 -3.69 -3.39
C THR A 746 23.57 -4.76 -3.69
N ILE A 747 24.63 -4.39 -4.42
CA ILE A 747 25.80 -5.25 -4.61
C ILE A 747 26.94 -4.71 -3.75
N GLU A 748 27.26 -5.44 -2.68
CA GLU A 748 28.29 -5.05 -1.71
C GLU A 748 29.37 -6.11 -1.66
N ASN A 749 30.63 -5.71 -1.91
CA ASN A 749 31.78 -6.62 -1.91
C ASN A 749 31.57 -7.87 -2.77
N GLY A 750 30.90 -7.73 -3.94
CA GLY A 750 30.62 -8.84 -4.85
C GLY A 750 29.53 -9.80 -4.36
N ARG A 751 28.68 -9.36 -3.43
CA ARG A 751 27.53 -10.11 -2.92
C ARG A 751 26.25 -9.31 -3.09
N LEU A 752 25.16 -10.01 -3.36
CA LEU A 752 23.83 -9.44 -3.34
C LEU A 752 23.36 -9.35 -1.89
N VAL A 753 22.94 -8.15 -1.49
CA VAL A 753 22.40 -7.86 -0.15
C VAL A 753 20.99 -7.35 -0.31
N PRO A 754 19.96 -8.10 0.14
CA PRO A 754 18.58 -7.63 0.15
C PRO A 754 18.44 -6.38 1.03
N SER A 755 17.63 -5.43 0.61
CA SER A 755 17.34 -4.23 1.37
C SER A 755 15.87 -3.85 1.25
N ARG A 756 15.29 -3.38 2.36
CA ARG A 756 13.96 -2.81 2.40
C ARG A 756 13.91 -1.58 1.51
N TYR A 757 12.85 -1.44 0.74
CA TYR A 757 12.58 -0.17 0.08
C TYR A 757 12.13 0.86 1.13
N GLY A 758 12.86 1.98 1.27
CA GLY A 758 12.74 2.90 2.41
C GLY A 758 11.36 3.51 2.66
N THR A 759 10.47 3.47 1.67
CA THR A 759 9.10 4.02 1.75
C THR A 759 8.03 2.94 1.59
N SER A 760 8.41 1.65 1.59
CA SER A 760 7.43 0.58 1.51
C SER A 760 6.59 0.48 2.77
N SER A 761 5.32 0.09 2.62
CA SER A 761 4.42 -0.20 3.73
C SER A 761 4.66 -1.62 4.25
N ASP A 762 4.80 -1.78 5.57
CA ASP A 762 4.94 -3.10 6.20
C ASP A 762 3.57 -3.76 6.44
N VAL A 763 2.50 -2.95 6.52
CA VAL A 763 1.11 -3.40 6.55
C VAL A 763 0.46 -2.91 5.26
N GLN A 764 0.49 -3.77 4.22
CA GLN A 764 -0.03 -3.43 2.89
C GLN A 764 -1.03 -4.50 2.45
N LEU A 765 -2.26 -4.06 2.13
CA LEU A 765 -3.40 -4.94 1.86
C LEU A 765 -3.08 -6.01 0.81
N TRP A 766 -2.49 -5.63 -0.32
CA TRP A 766 -2.17 -6.58 -1.38
C TRP A 766 -0.96 -7.48 -1.09
N SER A 767 -0.05 -7.09 -0.19
CA SER A 767 1.04 -7.96 0.26
C SER A 767 0.53 -9.00 1.27
N LEU A 768 -0.45 -8.63 2.11
CA LEU A 768 -1.11 -9.53 3.05
C LEU A 768 -1.96 -10.63 2.36
N THR A 769 -2.09 -10.59 1.03
CA THR A 769 -2.68 -11.69 0.24
C THR A 769 -1.87 -12.98 0.31
N ASP A 770 -0.68 -12.97 0.93
CA ASP A 770 0.07 -14.17 1.31
C ASP A 770 -0.76 -15.14 2.17
N LEU A 771 -1.74 -14.64 2.95
CA LEU A 771 -2.72 -15.49 3.65
C LEU A 771 -3.45 -16.45 2.72
N ALA A 772 -3.87 -15.96 1.54
CA ALA A 772 -4.52 -16.81 0.55
C ALA A 772 -3.53 -17.79 -0.09
N VAL A 773 -2.27 -17.39 -0.28
CA VAL A 773 -1.19 -18.26 -0.77
C VAL A 773 -0.95 -19.41 0.22
N GLN A 774 -0.76 -19.12 1.50
CA GLN A 774 -0.57 -20.13 2.54
C GLN A 774 -1.75 -21.10 2.58
N PHE A 775 -2.98 -20.57 2.57
CA PHE A 775 -4.19 -21.38 2.57
C PHE A 775 -4.31 -22.25 1.30
N LEU A 776 -3.93 -21.73 0.11
CA LEU A 776 -4.00 -22.47 -1.16
C LEU A 776 -2.93 -23.56 -1.28
N LEU A 777 -1.77 -23.38 -0.67
CA LEU A 777 -0.64 -24.31 -0.75
C LEU A 777 -0.64 -25.34 0.39
N GLU A 778 -1.56 -25.24 1.35
CA GLU A 778 -1.63 -26.21 2.46
C GLU A 778 -1.93 -27.63 1.92
N PRO A 779 -1.03 -28.61 2.16
CA PRO A 779 -1.18 -29.96 1.61
C PRO A 779 -2.30 -30.79 2.25
N THR A 780 -2.87 -30.35 3.38
CA THR A 780 -3.88 -31.10 4.17
C THR A 780 -5.29 -30.63 3.90
N ARG A 781 -5.57 -29.97 2.80
CA ARG A 781 -6.94 -29.58 2.45
C ARG A 781 -7.84 -30.79 2.31
N PRO A 782 -9.01 -30.83 3.01
CA PRO A 782 -10.01 -31.86 2.81
C PRO A 782 -10.65 -31.81 1.41
#